data_7c27ca536f6afdc883b800bc3016e9cf
#
_entry.id   7c27ca536f6afdc883b800bc3016e9cf
#
_cell.length_a   1.000
_cell.length_b   1.000
_cell.length_c   1.000
_cell.angle_alpha   90.00
_cell.angle_beta   90.00
_cell.angle_gamma   90.00
#
_symmetry.space_group_name_H-M   'P 1'
#
loop_
_entity.id
_entity.type
_entity.pdbx_description
1 polymer ?
#
loop_
_entity_poly.entity_id
_entity_poly.type
_entity_poly.pdbx_seq_one_letter_code
_entity_poly.pdbx_strand_id
1 'polypeptide(L)'
;MKVRSLSTSLTLLSLAISTQLYAQNVEQTSTVNQSATVEAEMPTQLAPIVMTATRSAQSIAEIAGTVYSISQEDIAKQAAAGKSTADILGLLVPSLTPSSGTTSNYGMTMRGRTVQYMIDGVPQTGSRDSSRQLNSISPDMIERVEVVSGASSIYGAGATGGIINIITKRGSGDGVNFETKLGITSGDNFKSDALAYEAFQSASFNQGDWSGFIGASYTQRGEIQDSHGDRVGPEVAQTDRQDTETVDVNGRLNWQLADKQKLSIGAQYYNDEQDSEYGADYGPGLSVLLRGAKPSQKAVKGLELDTQPRTKRSAVNAQYENQDFLGQTLNAEAYYRTEKGRFFPSANALAHASIPGGRTFIVTQSETDIDVFGARLALQSKLNLAERALNLTYGVDYDKENGKQTAQLYDLNTFISSNGLKFKPLNNYAFGPDVDTEKLGFFLQSQFEVTDHLNLQAGVRHERIDSQVQDSVPYSEAMVADFVSGYSPKTLNGGSVKHDATLFNLGAVYHLTDAQQVFANFSQGANLPDVQRMLRDVPANFVVSNQTIDPIKVNSFELGWRLQDNALTTGLTAFYNKSDKSLKFGPPNFAIEVIDTDERVYGLEGNVKYAVTDAWNVGGTLAYTRGQFKNTNGKWQELDAIRVAPLKGTVYSDWQFNDGLGLRVQTLAVGGTDKACKDAIKYGSRPPAEIKGFAVMDVIVNAKAGPGTLGFGVYNVWNTDYKSVYSQAVSTVYGDISSLAAQGRTYGLSYTLKY
;
A
#
# COMPACT_ATOMS: atom_id res chain seq x y z
N MET A 1 -20.82 -9.30 27.13
CA MET A 1 -20.36 -8.16 27.94
C MET A 1 -19.27 -8.64 28.89
N LYS A 2 -18.05 -8.72 28.42
CA LYS A 2 -16.86 -9.00 29.25
C LYS A 2 -15.92 -7.82 29.08
N VAL A 3 -16.05 -6.84 29.96
CA VAL A 3 -15.02 -5.82 30.20
C VAL A 3 -13.86 -6.53 30.90
N ARG A 4 -12.84 -6.91 30.18
CA ARG A 4 -11.58 -7.39 30.77
C ARG A 4 -10.41 -6.76 30.03
N SER A 5 -9.58 -6.09 30.81
CA SER A 5 -8.19 -5.68 30.58
C SER A 5 -7.86 -4.29 30.03
N LEU A 6 -8.77 -3.32 29.96
CA LEU A 6 -8.37 -1.93 29.65
C LEU A 6 -7.70 -1.20 30.84
N SER A 7 -7.75 -1.73 32.05
CA SER A 7 -7.27 -1.03 33.26
C SER A 7 -5.75 -1.06 33.46
N THR A 8 -5.02 -1.98 32.83
CA THR A 8 -3.57 -2.13 33.06
C THR A 8 -2.70 -1.37 32.04
N SER A 9 -3.19 -1.13 30.83
CA SER A 9 -2.40 -0.40 29.80
C SER A 9 -2.52 1.12 29.92
N LEU A 10 -3.65 1.64 30.39
CA LEU A 10 -3.82 3.08 30.65
C LEU A 10 -3.09 3.56 31.90
N THR A 11 -2.90 2.70 32.93
CA THR A 11 -2.21 3.06 34.16
C THR A 11 -0.70 3.22 33.99
N LEU A 12 -0.09 2.57 33.00
CA LEU A 12 1.33 2.73 32.69
C LEU A 12 1.61 4.02 31.89
N LEU A 13 0.64 4.50 31.11
CA LEU A 13 0.76 5.77 30.38
C LEU A 13 0.52 6.98 31.30
N SER A 14 -0.33 6.85 32.33
CA SER A 14 -0.63 7.92 33.27
C SER A 14 0.47 8.13 34.33
N LEU A 15 1.28 7.12 34.64
CA LEU A 15 2.39 7.26 35.60
C LEU A 15 3.63 7.97 35.02
N ALA A 16 3.79 8.00 33.69
CA ALA A 16 4.90 8.73 33.06
C ALA A 16 4.65 10.24 32.93
N ILE A 17 3.40 10.68 33.04
CA ILE A 17 3.00 12.10 32.85
C ILE A 17 3.03 12.88 34.17
N SER A 18 2.99 12.22 35.33
CA SER A 18 2.84 12.89 36.64
C SER A 18 4.15 13.25 37.36
N THR A 19 5.32 12.92 36.82
CA THR A 19 6.59 13.16 37.54
C THR A 19 7.44 14.34 37.04
N GLN A 20 7.01 15.10 36.03
CA GLN A 20 7.79 16.24 35.52
C GLN A 20 7.13 17.63 35.60
N LEU A 21 6.06 17.77 36.36
CA LEU A 21 5.41 19.09 36.54
C LEU A 21 5.96 19.92 37.71
N TYR A 22 7.06 19.51 38.35
CA TYR A 22 7.70 20.26 39.43
C TYR A 22 9.20 20.40 39.17
N ALA A 23 9.61 21.37 38.32
CA ALA A 23 10.87 22.11 38.46
C ALA A 23 11.01 23.18 37.38
N GLN A 24 11.22 24.38 37.87
CA GLN A 24 11.86 25.55 37.28
C GLN A 24 10.95 26.74 36.92
N ASN A 25 10.62 27.50 37.97
CA ASN A 25 10.68 28.94 37.91
C ASN A 25 12.09 29.38 38.30
N VAL A 26 12.85 29.99 37.39
CA VAL A 26 13.95 30.88 37.69
C VAL A 26 13.89 32.04 36.72
N GLU A 27 13.72 33.22 37.30
CA GLU A 27 13.82 34.55 36.70
C GLU A 27 15.15 34.70 35.93
N GLN A 28 15.09 35.34 34.76
CA GLN A 28 16.19 36.18 34.31
C GLN A 28 15.68 37.44 33.60
N THR A 29 16.19 38.49 34.12
CA THR A 29 16.00 39.91 33.85
C THR A 29 16.44 40.30 32.43
N SER A 30 15.67 41.22 31.90
CA SER A 30 15.86 42.01 30.67
C SER A 30 17.19 42.76 30.58
N THR A 31 17.78 42.71 29.37
CA THR A 31 18.54 43.90 28.86
C THR A 31 18.15 44.17 27.41
N VAL A 32 17.62 45.35 27.23
CA VAL A 32 17.35 46.01 25.96
C VAL A 32 18.65 46.37 25.28
N ASN A 33 18.81 46.04 23.99
CA ASN A 33 19.57 46.89 23.08
C ASN A 33 19.24 46.67 21.61
N GLN A 34 18.75 47.73 21.04
CA GLN A 34 18.98 48.31 19.70
C GLN A 34 18.66 47.49 18.45
N SER A 35 17.66 48.06 17.80
CA SER A 35 17.26 47.92 16.41
C SER A 35 18.41 47.86 15.42
N ALA A 36 18.56 46.74 14.74
CA ALA A 36 19.13 46.69 13.40
C ALA A 36 17.98 46.20 12.50
N THR A 37 17.49 47.06 11.63
CA THR A 37 16.62 46.72 10.49
C THR A 37 17.41 45.77 9.61
N VAL A 38 17.18 44.46 9.79
CA VAL A 38 17.51 43.46 8.81
C VAL A 38 16.34 43.44 7.82
N GLU A 39 16.57 44.00 6.63
CA GLU A 39 15.76 43.65 5.47
C GLU A 39 15.72 42.15 5.38
N ALA A 40 14.55 41.56 5.61
CA ALA A 40 14.30 40.16 5.39
C ALA A 40 14.39 39.93 3.87
N GLU A 41 15.56 39.48 3.39
CA GLU A 41 15.62 38.82 2.10
C GLU A 41 14.66 37.62 2.19
N MET A 42 13.54 37.70 1.47
CA MET A 42 12.65 36.57 1.26
C MET A 42 13.49 35.44 0.64
N PRO A 43 13.44 34.22 1.16
CA PRO A 43 14.12 33.10 0.53
C PRO A 43 13.49 32.84 -0.83
N THR A 44 14.17 33.24 -1.88
CA THR A 44 13.72 33.24 -3.28
C THR A 44 13.83 31.87 -3.95
N GLN A 45 14.14 30.82 -3.22
CA GLN A 45 14.14 29.44 -3.73
C GLN A 45 13.58 28.50 -2.67
N LEU A 46 12.46 27.84 -3.02
CA LEU A 46 12.01 26.65 -2.30
C LEU A 46 13.17 25.63 -2.32
N ALA A 47 13.57 25.12 -1.16
CA ALA A 47 14.61 24.08 -1.09
C ALA A 47 14.20 22.93 -2.01
N PRO A 48 15.11 22.40 -2.86
CA PRO A 48 14.75 21.34 -3.79
C PRO A 48 14.25 20.12 -3.00
N ILE A 49 13.08 19.60 -3.40
CA ILE A 49 12.55 18.36 -2.80
C ILE A 49 13.49 17.23 -3.21
N VAL A 50 14.10 16.60 -2.22
CA VAL A 50 15.06 15.51 -2.42
C VAL A 50 14.33 14.18 -2.28
N MET A 51 14.45 13.32 -3.27
CA MET A 51 13.89 11.97 -3.27
C MET A 51 14.97 10.93 -3.00
N THR A 52 14.64 9.96 -2.17
CA THR A 52 15.50 8.82 -1.84
C THR A 52 15.01 7.50 -2.45
N ALA A 53 13.79 7.49 -3.01
CA ALA A 53 13.23 6.34 -3.73
C ALA A 53 14.03 5.93 -5.00
N THR A 54 15.06 6.69 -5.36
CA THR A 54 16.00 6.40 -6.46
C THR A 54 17.36 5.87 -5.97
N ARG A 55 17.49 5.47 -4.71
CA ARG A 55 18.73 5.03 -4.01
C ARG A 55 19.81 6.09 -3.83
N SER A 56 19.62 7.26 -4.35
CA SER A 56 20.47 8.43 -4.12
C SER A 56 19.60 9.63 -3.85
N ALA A 57 20.07 10.53 -3.00
CA ALA A 57 19.40 11.79 -2.75
C ALA A 57 19.50 12.66 -4.02
N GLN A 58 18.38 12.85 -4.73
CA GLN A 58 18.30 13.60 -5.98
C GLN A 58 17.16 14.61 -5.93
N SER A 59 17.35 15.76 -6.56
CA SER A 59 16.26 16.70 -6.80
C SER A 59 15.22 16.09 -7.77
N ILE A 60 13.95 16.35 -7.54
CA ILE A 60 12.88 15.97 -8.49
C ILE A 60 13.19 16.48 -9.90
N ALA A 61 13.78 17.68 -10.03
CA ALA A 61 14.14 18.28 -11.32
C ALA A 61 15.13 17.45 -12.13
N GLU A 62 15.94 16.63 -11.49
CA GLU A 62 16.99 15.81 -12.12
C GLU A 62 16.52 14.40 -12.49
N ILE A 63 15.38 13.94 -12.01
CA ILE A 63 14.91 12.57 -12.22
C ILE A 63 14.22 12.46 -13.57
N ALA A 64 14.71 11.56 -14.44
CA ALA A 64 14.06 11.24 -15.71
C ALA A 64 12.89 10.27 -15.48
N GLY A 65 11.75 10.78 -15.06
CA GLY A 65 10.57 9.98 -14.76
C GLY A 65 9.50 10.76 -14.03
N THR A 66 8.33 10.16 -13.88
CA THR A 66 7.22 10.74 -13.16
C THR A 66 7.37 10.49 -11.67
N VAL A 67 7.54 11.55 -10.90
CA VAL A 67 7.76 11.49 -9.46
C VAL A 67 6.86 12.48 -8.73
N TYR A 68 6.43 12.08 -7.52
CA TYR A 68 5.64 12.91 -6.61
C TYR A 68 6.20 12.82 -5.20
N SER A 69 6.12 13.91 -4.45
CA SER A 69 6.34 13.93 -3.02
C SER A 69 5.08 14.43 -2.34
N ILE A 70 4.55 13.67 -1.39
CA ILE A 70 3.38 14.02 -0.59
C ILE A 70 3.91 14.43 0.78
N SER A 71 3.63 15.66 1.18
CA SER A 71 4.14 16.25 2.41
C SER A 71 3.42 15.71 3.65
N GLN A 72 4.08 15.83 4.82
CA GLN A 72 3.44 15.56 6.11
C GLN A 72 2.18 16.39 6.31
N GLU A 73 2.17 17.65 5.86
CA GLU A 73 1.02 18.55 5.99
C GLU A 73 -0.20 18.02 5.20
N ASP A 74 0.01 17.59 3.93
CA ASP A 74 -1.05 17.02 3.11
C ASP A 74 -1.59 15.72 3.71
N ILE A 75 -0.71 14.88 4.27
CA ILE A 75 -1.09 13.64 4.97
C ILE A 75 -1.89 13.97 6.23
N ALA A 76 -1.41 14.89 7.06
CA ALA A 76 -2.07 15.26 8.32
C ALA A 76 -3.46 15.88 8.09
N LYS A 77 -3.63 16.72 7.05
CA LYS A 77 -4.94 17.27 6.67
C LYS A 77 -5.95 16.15 6.36
N GLN A 78 -5.52 15.11 5.64
CA GLN A 78 -6.39 13.97 5.31
C GLN A 78 -6.65 13.07 6.52
N ALA A 79 -5.65 12.88 7.39
CA ALA A 79 -5.73 12.03 8.57
C ALA A 79 -6.54 12.65 9.71
N ALA A 80 -6.77 13.98 9.69
CA ALA A 80 -7.47 14.72 10.76
C ALA A 80 -8.88 14.19 11.06
N ALA A 81 -9.47 13.43 10.14
CA ALA A 81 -10.79 12.84 10.31
C ALA A 81 -10.82 11.34 9.98
N GLY A 82 -9.74 10.61 10.23
CA GLY A 82 -9.72 9.15 10.29
C GLY A 82 -9.48 8.40 8.97
N LYS A 83 -8.99 9.06 7.89
CA LYS A 83 -8.58 8.36 6.67
C LYS A 83 -7.32 7.52 6.91
N SER A 84 -7.30 6.29 6.39
CA SER A 84 -6.12 5.43 6.42
C SER A 84 -5.05 5.88 5.43
N THR A 85 -3.82 5.41 5.61
CA THR A 85 -2.71 5.66 4.66
C THR A 85 -3.07 5.23 3.24
N ALA A 86 -3.75 4.08 3.06
CA ALA A 86 -4.19 3.62 1.75
C ALA A 86 -5.21 4.56 1.09
N ASP A 87 -6.17 5.08 1.87
CA ASP A 87 -7.18 6.03 1.38
C ASP A 87 -6.53 7.36 0.96
N ILE A 88 -5.59 7.85 1.79
CA ILE A 88 -4.83 9.08 1.52
C ILE A 88 -4.04 8.96 0.21
N LEU A 89 -3.29 7.86 0.04
CA LEU A 89 -2.48 7.66 -1.16
C LEU A 89 -3.36 7.40 -2.39
N GLY A 90 -4.44 6.63 -2.25
CA GLY A 90 -5.42 6.42 -3.32
C GLY A 90 -6.08 7.72 -3.80
N LEU A 91 -6.18 8.72 -2.93
CA LEU A 91 -6.69 10.06 -3.26
C LEU A 91 -5.60 10.93 -3.93
N LEU A 92 -4.41 11.03 -3.31
CA LEU A 92 -3.39 12.02 -3.67
C LEU A 92 -2.49 11.60 -4.84
N VAL A 93 -2.27 10.30 -5.05
CA VAL A 93 -1.43 9.80 -6.16
C VAL A 93 -2.28 9.61 -7.41
N PRO A 94 -2.01 10.33 -8.53
CA PRO A 94 -2.90 10.34 -9.70
C PRO A 94 -3.23 8.96 -10.25
N SER A 95 -2.21 8.17 -10.59
CA SER A 95 -2.35 6.86 -11.26
C SER A 95 -2.52 5.67 -10.33
N LEU A 96 -2.50 5.87 -9.01
CA LEU A 96 -2.82 4.83 -8.04
C LEU A 96 -4.34 4.62 -7.97
N THR A 97 -4.77 3.36 -8.05
CA THR A 97 -6.19 3.00 -7.87
C THR A 97 -6.69 3.46 -6.51
N PRO A 98 -7.94 3.97 -6.37
CA PRO A 98 -8.53 4.23 -5.07
C PRO A 98 -8.50 2.99 -4.16
N SER A 99 -8.38 3.20 -2.86
CA SER A 99 -8.39 2.13 -1.85
C SER A 99 -9.62 1.22 -2.02
N SER A 100 -9.42 -0.07 -1.77
CA SER A 100 -10.51 -1.03 -1.77
C SER A 100 -11.38 -0.98 -0.51
N GLY A 101 -10.90 -0.34 0.56
CA GLY A 101 -11.50 -0.38 1.89
C GLY A 101 -11.29 -1.69 2.66
N THR A 102 -10.53 -2.64 2.08
CA THR A 102 -10.23 -3.95 2.69
C THR A 102 -8.88 -3.95 3.40
N THR A 103 -8.61 -4.95 4.23
CA THR A 103 -7.32 -5.08 4.92
C THR A 103 -6.17 -5.35 3.96
N SER A 104 -6.44 -6.07 2.85
CA SER A 104 -5.42 -6.41 1.85
C SER A 104 -5.18 -5.32 0.81
N ASN A 105 -6.09 -4.35 0.65
CA ASN A 105 -6.09 -3.39 -0.46
C ASN A 105 -5.95 -4.04 -1.84
N TYR A 106 -6.51 -5.24 -2.00
CA TYR A 106 -6.45 -5.99 -3.27
C TYR A 106 -7.00 -5.14 -4.42
N GLY A 107 -6.31 -5.16 -5.55
CA GLY A 107 -6.63 -4.34 -6.71
C GLY A 107 -6.04 -2.91 -6.69
N MET A 108 -5.28 -2.52 -5.65
CA MET A 108 -4.52 -1.26 -5.70
C MET A 108 -3.30 -1.41 -6.63
N THR A 109 -3.44 -0.89 -7.82
CA THR A 109 -2.40 -0.87 -8.86
C THR A 109 -2.01 0.57 -9.20
N MET A 110 -0.83 0.75 -9.75
CA MET A 110 -0.41 2.02 -10.34
C MET A 110 -0.19 1.80 -11.84
N ARG A 111 -0.87 2.58 -12.69
CA ARG A 111 -0.86 2.37 -14.15
C ARG A 111 -1.22 0.92 -14.54
N GLY A 112 -2.15 0.29 -13.81
CA GLY A 112 -2.58 -1.09 -14.05
C GLY A 112 -1.54 -2.17 -13.77
N ARG A 113 -0.49 -1.87 -13.00
CA ARG A 113 0.63 -2.75 -12.68
C ARG A 113 0.91 -2.78 -11.19
N THR A 114 1.67 -3.79 -10.74
CA THR A 114 2.06 -3.98 -9.35
C THR A 114 2.95 -2.86 -8.84
N VAL A 115 2.70 -2.40 -7.63
CA VAL A 115 3.47 -1.37 -6.93
C VAL A 115 4.37 -2.01 -5.90
N GLN A 116 5.62 -1.58 -5.85
CA GLN A 116 6.53 -1.91 -4.76
C GLN A 116 6.36 -0.89 -3.63
N TYR A 117 5.89 -1.35 -2.48
CA TYR A 117 5.77 -0.54 -1.28
C TYR A 117 7.03 -0.66 -0.43
N MET A 118 7.47 0.46 0.11
CA MET A 118 8.66 0.55 0.97
C MET A 118 8.35 1.40 2.20
N ILE A 119 9.03 1.11 3.30
CA ILE A 119 9.07 1.95 4.50
C ILE A 119 10.54 2.23 4.79
N ASP A 120 10.93 3.50 4.78
CA ASP A 120 12.31 3.95 4.95
C ASP A 120 13.32 3.26 4.01
N GLY A 121 12.91 2.93 2.78
CA GLY A 121 13.73 2.22 1.80
C GLY A 121 13.67 0.70 1.90
N VAL A 122 13.13 0.12 2.98
CA VAL A 122 12.98 -1.34 3.15
C VAL A 122 11.74 -1.81 2.37
N PRO A 123 11.87 -2.73 1.39
CA PRO A 123 10.73 -3.29 0.67
C PRO A 123 9.77 -4.02 1.59
N GLN A 124 8.50 -3.74 1.41
CA GLN A 124 7.42 -4.37 2.16
C GLN A 124 6.71 -5.46 1.37
N THR A 125 6.77 -5.39 0.04
CA THR A 125 6.24 -6.42 -0.86
C THR A 125 7.19 -7.62 -0.93
N GLY A 126 6.62 -8.83 -1.00
CA GLY A 126 7.35 -10.09 -1.20
C GLY A 126 7.04 -10.70 -2.56
N SER A 127 7.24 -12.01 -2.69
CA SER A 127 6.83 -12.79 -3.85
C SER A 127 5.31 -12.82 -4.00
N ARG A 128 4.58 -12.71 -2.88
CA ARG A 128 3.14 -12.58 -2.86
C ARG A 128 2.73 -11.12 -3.08
N ASP A 129 1.92 -10.92 -4.12
CA ASP A 129 1.33 -9.61 -4.39
C ASP A 129 0.41 -9.20 -3.24
N SER A 130 0.73 -8.10 -2.59
CA SER A 130 -0.02 -7.60 -1.44
C SER A 130 0.21 -6.10 -1.29
N SER A 131 -0.88 -5.36 -1.18
CA SER A 131 -0.91 -3.94 -0.78
C SER A 131 -1.39 -3.76 0.67
N ARG A 132 -1.45 -4.85 1.44
CA ARG A 132 -1.80 -4.88 2.87
C ARG A 132 -0.93 -3.94 3.70
N GLN A 133 0.32 -3.80 3.30
CA GLN A 133 1.31 -2.96 3.97
C GLN A 133 0.93 -1.49 4.06
N LEU A 134 0.11 -0.98 3.13
CA LEU A 134 -0.38 0.41 3.18
C LEU A 134 -1.27 0.69 4.39
N ASN A 135 -1.97 -0.31 4.91
CA ASN A 135 -2.77 -0.17 6.12
C ASN A 135 -1.95 -0.40 7.40
N SER A 136 -0.70 -0.89 7.28
CA SER A 136 0.12 -1.27 8.43
C SER A 136 1.05 -0.18 8.94
N ILE A 137 0.72 1.06 8.67
CA ILE A 137 1.38 2.24 9.23
C ILE A 137 0.35 3.36 9.41
N SER A 138 0.32 3.93 10.61
CA SER A 138 -0.53 5.09 10.92
C SER A 138 -0.05 6.32 10.13
N PRO A 139 -0.96 7.13 9.54
CA PRO A 139 -0.59 8.39 8.90
C PRO A 139 0.20 9.33 9.84
N ASP A 140 -0.04 9.27 11.15
CA ASP A 140 0.63 10.10 12.14
C ASP A 140 2.11 9.75 12.34
N MET A 141 2.56 8.58 11.86
CA MET A 141 3.96 8.15 11.84
C MET A 141 4.75 8.64 10.63
N ILE A 142 4.06 9.19 9.61
CA ILE A 142 4.64 9.49 8.30
C ILE A 142 5.16 10.94 8.26
N GLU A 143 6.41 11.10 7.79
CA GLU A 143 7.02 12.39 7.49
C GLU A 143 6.67 12.85 6.08
N ARG A 144 6.81 11.94 5.09
CA ARG A 144 6.44 12.18 3.69
C ARG A 144 6.30 10.85 2.96
N VAL A 145 5.68 10.90 1.79
CA VAL A 145 5.65 9.75 0.87
C VAL A 145 6.24 10.15 -0.47
N GLU A 146 7.19 9.34 -0.93
CA GLU A 146 7.85 9.47 -2.22
C GLU A 146 7.28 8.45 -3.20
N VAL A 147 6.85 8.91 -4.36
CA VAL A 147 6.24 8.08 -5.40
C VAL A 147 7.03 8.20 -6.68
N VAL A 148 7.44 7.07 -7.24
CA VAL A 148 8.03 6.94 -8.57
C VAL A 148 7.07 6.12 -9.40
N SER A 149 6.42 6.72 -10.40
CA SER A 149 5.49 6.03 -11.28
C SER A 149 6.23 5.33 -12.44
N GLY A 150 5.66 4.22 -12.93
CA GLY A 150 6.24 3.43 -14.01
C GLY A 150 7.18 2.33 -13.53
N ALA A 151 7.56 1.44 -14.45
CA ALA A 151 8.43 0.33 -14.11
C ALA A 151 9.80 0.83 -13.62
N SER A 152 10.39 0.11 -12.67
CA SER A 152 11.70 0.43 -12.13
C SER A 152 12.53 -0.83 -11.91
N SER A 153 13.80 -0.79 -12.33
CA SER A 153 14.77 -1.86 -12.09
C SER A 153 15.56 -1.65 -10.78
N ILE A 154 15.48 -0.46 -10.18
CA ILE A 154 16.41 -0.02 -9.12
C ILE A 154 16.35 -0.92 -7.89
N TYR A 155 15.16 -1.35 -7.47
CA TYR A 155 14.95 -2.17 -6.28
C TYR A 155 14.62 -3.63 -6.56
N GLY A 156 14.81 -4.09 -7.81
CA GLY A 156 14.55 -5.46 -8.21
C GLY A 156 13.10 -5.75 -8.58
N ALA A 157 12.72 -7.03 -8.51
CA ALA A 157 11.39 -7.48 -8.88
C ALA A 157 10.30 -6.93 -7.95
N GLY A 158 9.10 -6.65 -8.53
CA GLY A 158 7.93 -6.14 -7.82
C GLY A 158 7.52 -4.70 -8.19
N ALA A 159 8.39 -3.95 -8.88
CA ALA A 159 8.15 -2.56 -9.27
C ALA A 159 7.80 -2.42 -10.76
N THR A 160 6.70 -3.02 -11.20
CA THR A 160 6.25 -2.91 -12.61
C THR A 160 5.30 -1.73 -12.84
N GLY A 161 4.60 -1.28 -11.82
CA GLY A 161 3.76 -0.08 -11.83
C GLY A 161 4.44 1.15 -11.23
N GLY A 162 5.41 0.92 -10.35
CA GLY A 162 6.16 1.97 -9.67
C GLY A 162 6.56 1.62 -8.26
N ILE A 163 7.07 2.61 -7.55
CA ILE A 163 7.53 2.52 -6.16
C ILE A 163 6.79 3.56 -5.33
N ILE A 164 6.32 3.17 -4.15
CA ILE A 164 5.83 4.07 -3.10
C ILE A 164 6.70 3.85 -1.87
N ASN A 165 7.50 4.86 -1.50
CA ASN A 165 8.37 4.82 -0.34
C ASN A 165 7.82 5.74 0.75
N ILE A 166 7.38 5.16 1.85
CA ILE A 166 6.89 5.88 3.03
C ILE A 166 8.09 6.18 3.91
N ILE A 167 8.36 7.46 4.14
CA ILE A 167 9.40 7.92 5.04
C ILE A 167 8.79 8.22 6.40
N THR A 168 9.27 7.54 7.44
CA THR A 168 8.77 7.73 8.80
C THR A 168 9.36 8.98 9.46
N LYS A 169 8.64 9.54 10.43
CA LYS A 169 9.10 10.68 11.23
C LYS A 169 10.45 10.37 11.89
N ARG A 170 11.27 11.39 11.99
CA ARG A 170 12.61 11.35 12.58
C ARG A 170 12.69 12.34 13.74
N GLY A 171 13.75 12.26 14.54
CA GLY A 171 14.03 13.27 15.56
C GLY A 171 14.28 14.62 14.89
N SER A 172 13.54 15.62 15.30
CA SER A 172 13.62 16.99 14.76
C SER A 172 13.42 18.01 15.88
N GLY A 173 13.93 19.23 15.66
CA GLY A 173 13.89 20.30 16.66
C GLY A 173 14.94 20.12 17.76
N ASP A 174 15.12 21.15 18.59
CA ASP A 174 16.04 21.12 19.72
C ASP A 174 15.32 20.49 20.93
N GLY A 175 16.06 19.66 21.69
CA GLY A 175 15.55 19.02 22.90
C GLY A 175 14.59 17.85 22.61
N VAL A 176 13.66 17.62 23.53
CA VAL A 176 12.64 16.58 23.43
C VAL A 176 11.29 17.22 23.11
N ASN A 177 10.64 16.73 22.08
CA ASN A 177 9.32 17.21 21.62
C ASN A 177 8.32 16.05 21.68
N PHE A 178 7.11 16.36 22.12
CA PHE A 178 6.00 15.41 22.20
C PHE A 178 4.87 15.83 21.26
N GLU A 179 4.16 14.84 20.72
CA GLU A 179 2.92 15.07 19.97
C GLU A 179 1.87 14.07 20.47
N THR A 180 0.71 14.61 20.92
CA THR A 180 -0.47 13.84 21.33
C THR A 180 -1.61 14.16 20.38
N LYS A 181 -2.28 13.15 19.83
CA LYS A 181 -3.52 13.31 19.05
C LYS A 181 -4.58 12.38 19.61
N LEU A 182 -5.78 12.92 19.80
CA LEU A 182 -6.98 12.14 20.08
C LEU A 182 -8.00 12.40 18.98
N GLY A 183 -8.65 11.35 18.51
CA GLY A 183 -9.63 11.43 17.42
C GLY A 183 -10.86 10.57 17.69
N ILE A 184 -11.98 11.01 17.12
CA ILE A 184 -13.23 10.26 17.08
C ILE A 184 -13.85 10.44 15.70
N THR A 185 -14.38 9.35 15.13
CA THR A 185 -15.18 9.40 13.90
C THR A 185 -16.51 8.69 14.09
N SER A 186 -17.51 9.11 13.33
CA SER A 186 -18.86 8.52 13.35
C SER A 186 -19.45 8.53 11.95
N GLY A 187 -20.26 7.52 11.65
CA GLY A 187 -21.20 7.59 10.52
C GLY A 187 -22.33 8.59 10.75
N ASP A 188 -23.22 8.74 9.78
CA ASP A 188 -24.26 9.77 9.72
C ASP A 188 -25.33 9.63 10.82
N ASN A 189 -25.53 8.43 11.35
CA ASN A 189 -26.56 8.18 12.38
C ASN A 189 -26.06 8.30 13.82
N PHE A 190 -24.76 8.54 14.04
CA PHE A 190 -24.11 8.73 15.35
C PHE A 190 -24.39 7.60 16.37
N LYS A 191 -24.63 6.37 15.89
CA LYS A 191 -24.78 5.21 16.77
C LYS A 191 -23.44 4.85 17.44
N SER A 192 -23.52 4.34 18.66
CA SER A 192 -22.32 3.90 19.42
C SER A 192 -21.51 2.87 18.66
N ASP A 193 -22.16 1.99 17.91
CA ASP A 193 -21.50 0.91 17.17
C ASP A 193 -20.73 1.42 15.93
N ALA A 194 -21.06 2.65 15.45
CA ALA A 194 -20.39 3.31 14.32
C ALA A 194 -19.24 4.23 14.76
N LEU A 195 -18.99 4.34 16.05
CA LEU A 195 -17.89 5.18 16.54
C LEU A 195 -16.54 4.49 16.32
N ALA A 196 -15.57 5.28 15.90
CA ALA A 196 -14.17 4.89 15.95
C ALA A 196 -13.38 5.89 16.79
N TYR A 197 -12.41 5.37 17.54
CA TYR A 197 -11.55 6.15 18.42
C TYR A 197 -10.11 6.01 18.00
N GLU A 198 -9.38 7.09 18.05
CA GLU A 198 -7.94 7.14 17.75
C GLU A 198 -7.19 7.84 18.88
N ALA A 199 -6.07 7.27 19.27
CA ALA A 199 -5.11 7.90 20.18
C ALA A 199 -3.70 7.70 19.62
N PHE A 200 -2.95 8.79 19.51
CA PHE A 200 -1.56 8.78 19.10
C PHE A 200 -0.72 9.55 20.09
N GLN A 201 0.44 8.99 20.42
CA GLN A 201 1.46 9.65 21.24
C GLN A 201 2.83 9.43 20.61
N SER A 202 3.61 10.49 20.48
CA SER A 202 5.01 10.36 20.09
C SER A 202 5.93 11.22 20.95
N ALA A 203 7.20 10.81 20.95
CA ALA A 203 8.32 11.59 21.44
C ALA A 203 9.40 11.62 20.36
N SER A 204 9.97 12.79 20.13
CA SER A 204 11.13 12.96 19.26
C SER A 204 12.20 13.79 19.96
N PHE A 205 13.47 13.52 19.67
CA PHE A 205 14.58 14.26 20.22
C PHE A 205 15.69 14.43 19.20
N ASN A 206 16.46 15.52 19.39
CA ASN A 206 17.68 15.77 18.66
C ASN A 206 18.66 16.45 19.62
N GLN A 207 19.70 15.71 20.05
CA GLN A 207 20.64 16.18 21.05
C GLN A 207 22.05 15.63 20.78
N GLY A 208 22.98 16.51 20.42
CA GLY A 208 24.34 16.14 20.09
C GLY A 208 24.39 15.15 18.91
N ASP A 209 25.07 14.03 19.11
CA ASP A 209 25.23 12.99 18.08
C ASP A 209 24.00 12.07 17.93
N TRP A 210 22.97 12.28 18.73
CA TRP A 210 21.81 11.41 18.78
C TRP A 210 20.53 12.13 18.36
N SER A 211 19.74 11.48 17.51
CA SER A 211 18.38 11.90 17.25
C SER A 211 17.47 10.69 17.19
N GLY A 212 16.22 10.84 17.56
CA GLY A 212 15.30 9.72 17.57
C GLY A 212 13.84 10.14 17.56
N PHE A 213 13.02 9.18 17.19
CA PHE A 213 11.57 9.25 17.21
C PHE A 213 11.03 7.93 17.73
N ILE A 214 10.01 7.98 18.57
CA ILE A 214 9.15 6.85 18.90
C ILE A 214 7.71 7.33 18.91
N GLY A 215 6.81 6.58 18.26
CA GLY A 215 5.39 6.85 18.24
C GLY A 215 4.59 5.58 18.46
N ALA A 216 3.44 5.72 19.11
CA ALA A 216 2.45 4.67 19.30
C ALA A 216 1.07 5.20 18.90
N SER A 217 0.34 4.45 18.09
CA SER A 217 -1.03 4.72 17.68
C SER A 217 -1.93 3.56 18.09
N TYR A 218 -3.09 3.88 18.65
CA TYR A 218 -4.17 2.96 18.91
C TYR A 218 -5.42 3.43 18.17
N THR A 219 -6.07 2.55 17.44
CA THR A 219 -7.32 2.85 16.76
C THR A 219 -8.30 1.72 16.99
N GLN A 220 -9.48 2.04 17.50
CA GLN A 220 -10.63 1.15 17.59
C GLN A 220 -11.67 1.60 16.57
N ARG A 221 -12.13 0.69 15.71
CA ARG A 221 -13.15 0.97 14.69
C ARG A 221 -14.40 0.16 14.96
N GLY A 222 -15.54 0.79 14.84
CA GLY A 222 -16.84 0.12 14.85
C GLY A 222 -17.31 -0.25 13.45
N GLU A 223 -18.62 -0.28 13.24
CA GLU A 223 -19.25 -0.58 11.95
C GLU A 223 -19.00 0.51 10.90
N ILE A 224 -18.97 0.10 9.65
CA ILE A 224 -19.04 1.00 8.48
C ILE A 224 -20.51 1.09 8.08
N GLN A 225 -21.01 2.31 7.90
CA GLN A 225 -22.38 2.58 7.45
C GLN A 225 -22.39 3.05 6.00
N ASP A 226 -23.36 2.58 5.23
CA ASP A 226 -23.63 3.06 3.88
C ASP A 226 -24.34 4.43 3.88
N SER A 227 -24.72 4.94 2.71
CA SER A 227 -25.44 6.21 2.55
C SER A 227 -26.84 6.22 3.16
N HIS A 228 -27.41 5.07 3.51
CA HIS A 228 -28.72 4.92 4.16
C HIS A 228 -28.60 4.82 5.69
N GLY A 229 -27.36 4.79 6.23
CA GLY A 229 -27.09 4.56 7.64
C GLY A 229 -27.23 3.10 8.07
N ASP A 230 -27.30 2.18 7.12
CA ASP A 230 -27.29 0.75 7.38
C ASP A 230 -25.84 0.23 7.50
N ARG A 231 -25.61 -0.74 8.39
CA ARG A 231 -24.32 -1.43 8.51
C ARG A 231 -24.02 -2.18 7.21
N VAL A 232 -22.84 -1.93 6.64
CA VAL A 232 -22.34 -2.66 5.48
C VAL A 232 -22.04 -4.10 5.89
N GLY A 233 -22.37 -5.09 5.04
CA GLY A 233 -22.02 -6.50 5.27
C GLY A 233 -20.51 -6.73 5.33
N PRO A 234 -20.04 -7.80 6.00
CA PRO A 234 -18.62 -8.10 6.04
C PRO A 234 -18.10 -8.50 4.65
N GLU A 235 -16.88 -8.06 4.35
CA GLU A 235 -16.19 -8.43 3.11
C GLU A 235 -15.50 -9.79 3.28
N VAL A 236 -16.11 -10.84 2.72
CA VAL A 236 -15.73 -12.24 2.94
C VAL A 236 -14.53 -12.71 2.11
N ALA A 237 -14.06 -11.93 1.13
CA ALA A 237 -12.97 -12.31 0.24
C ALA A 237 -11.61 -11.77 0.69
N GLN A 238 -11.55 -10.48 1.03
CA GLN A 238 -10.30 -9.77 1.35
C GLN A 238 -10.32 -9.14 2.75
N THR A 239 -11.39 -9.35 3.49
CA THR A 239 -11.63 -8.85 4.84
C THR A 239 -11.75 -7.32 4.91
N ASP A 240 -12.79 -6.83 5.52
CA ASP A 240 -12.97 -5.40 5.81
C ASP A 240 -12.22 -4.98 7.08
N ARG A 241 -12.45 -3.73 7.49
CA ARG A 241 -11.83 -3.12 8.67
C ARG A 241 -12.86 -2.71 9.73
N GLN A 242 -14.05 -3.30 9.70
CA GLN A 242 -15.07 -3.09 10.73
C GLN A 242 -14.73 -3.88 11.99
N ASP A 243 -15.16 -3.36 13.13
CA ASP A 243 -14.98 -4.00 14.44
C ASP A 243 -13.51 -4.41 14.69
N THR A 244 -12.56 -3.50 14.39
CA THR A 244 -11.12 -3.79 14.53
C THR A 244 -10.47 -2.96 15.62
N GLU A 245 -9.49 -3.56 16.28
CA GLU A 245 -8.53 -2.89 17.16
C GLU A 245 -7.15 -2.93 16.49
N THR A 246 -6.55 -1.74 16.34
CA THR A 246 -5.24 -1.58 15.71
C THR A 246 -4.26 -0.97 16.69
N VAL A 247 -3.08 -1.57 16.80
CA VAL A 247 -1.91 -1.01 17.49
C VAL A 247 -0.78 -0.89 16.49
N ASP A 248 -0.20 0.30 16.35
CA ASP A 248 1.01 0.57 15.57
C ASP A 248 2.04 1.28 16.44
N VAL A 249 3.23 0.70 16.55
CA VAL A 249 4.38 1.28 17.24
C VAL A 249 5.55 1.36 16.28
N ASN A 250 6.08 2.56 16.11
CA ASN A 250 7.23 2.80 15.24
C ASN A 250 8.31 3.59 16.02
N GLY A 251 9.56 3.17 15.87
CA GLY A 251 10.69 3.85 16.49
C GLY A 251 11.89 3.91 15.56
N ARG A 252 12.62 5.02 15.63
CA ARG A 252 13.88 5.20 14.91
C ARG A 252 14.89 5.94 15.78
N LEU A 253 16.10 5.41 15.85
CA LEU A 253 17.24 5.99 16.51
C LEU A 253 18.34 6.25 15.49
N ASN A 254 18.88 7.45 15.46
CA ASN A 254 20.01 7.80 14.62
C ASN A 254 21.19 8.20 15.51
N TRP A 255 22.37 7.73 15.19
CA TRP A 255 23.61 8.04 15.87
C TRP A 255 24.66 8.51 14.87
N GLN A 256 25.12 9.75 15.05
CA GLN A 256 26.26 10.32 14.32
C GLN A 256 27.55 9.78 14.94
N LEU A 257 28.13 8.75 14.34
CA LEU A 257 29.33 8.08 14.83
C LEU A 257 30.59 8.96 14.66
N ALA A 258 30.61 9.77 13.60
CA ALA A 258 31.60 10.75 13.26
C ALA A 258 31.01 11.75 12.26
N ASP A 259 31.73 12.84 11.91
CA ASP A 259 31.22 13.92 11.03
C ASP A 259 30.55 13.40 9.74
N LYS A 260 31.07 12.29 9.18
CA LYS A 260 30.62 11.70 7.91
C LYS A 260 30.03 10.29 8.07
N GLN A 261 29.80 9.82 9.28
CA GLN A 261 29.35 8.45 9.54
C GLN A 261 28.11 8.45 10.41
N LYS A 262 27.05 7.81 9.95
CA LYS A 262 25.77 7.72 10.62
C LYS A 262 25.27 6.28 10.67
N LEU A 263 24.80 5.86 11.85
CA LEU A 263 24.06 4.63 12.05
C LEU A 263 22.61 4.95 12.39
N SER A 264 21.67 4.31 11.71
CA SER A 264 20.24 4.44 11.99
C SER A 264 19.65 3.07 12.26
N ILE A 265 18.87 2.93 13.32
CA ILE A 265 18.18 1.69 13.68
C ILE A 265 16.69 2.00 13.74
N GLY A 266 15.88 1.24 13.01
CA GLY A 266 14.43 1.34 12.97
C GLY A 266 13.78 0.06 13.48
N ALA A 267 12.62 0.20 14.13
CA ALA A 267 11.78 -0.92 14.53
C ALA A 267 10.30 -0.56 14.40
N GLN A 268 9.50 -1.51 13.94
CA GLN A 268 8.05 -1.39 13.82
C GLN A 268 7.34 -2.62 14.36
N TYR A 269 6.22 -2.41 15.05
CA TYR A 269 5.25 -3.43 15.41
C TYR A 269 3.85 -2.95 15.05
N TYR A 270 3.10 -3.78 14.34
CA TYR A 270 1.72 -3.52 13.94
C TYR A 270 0.86 -4.74 14.22
N ASN A 271 -0.31 -4.55 14.83
CA ASN A 271 -1.34 -5.56 14.99
C ASN A 271 -2.70 -4.92 14.74
N ASP A 272 -3.48 -5.50 13.83
CA ASP A 272 -4.85 -5.13 13.50
C ASP A 272 -5.69 -6.40 13.60
N GLU A 273 -6.61 -6.47 14.54
CA GLU A 273 -7.41 -7.66 14.85
C GLU A 273 -8.89 -7.30 14.85
N GLN A 274 -9.68 -8.10 14.17
CA GLN A 274 -11.14 -7.96 14.13
C GLN A 274 -11.76 -8.72 15.31
N ASP A 275 -12.81 -8.15 15.92
CA ASP A 275 -13.66 -8.78 16.93
C ASP A 275 -15.12 -8.46 16.62
N SER A 276 -15.66 -9.11 15.57
CA SER A 276 -17.01 -8.86 15.04
C SER A 276 -17.98 -9.93 15.47
N GLU A 277 -19.19 -9.51 15.85
CA GLU A 277 -20.34 -10.37 16.08
C GLU A 277 -21.23 -10.52 14.82
N TYR A 278 -20.78 -9.99 13.67
CA TYR A 278 -21.59 -9.92 12.44
C TYR A 278 -20.98 -10.75 11.32
N GLY A 279 -21.82 -11.57 10.69
CA GLY A 279 -21.50 -12.36 9.50
C GLY A 279 -22.21 -11.84 8.25
N ALA A 280 -21.91 -12.45 7.10
CA ALA A 280 -22.54 -12.16 5.84
C ALA A 280 -23.94 -12.79 5.75
N ASP A 281 -24.87 -12.13 5.09
CA ASP A 281 -26.20 -12.67 4.83
C ASP A 281 -26.19 -13.57 3.59
N TYR A 282 -26.12 -14.86 3.81
CA TYR A 282 -26.24 -15.87 2.74
C TYR A 282 -27.69 -16.20 2.37
N GLY A 283 -28.69 -15.55 2.96
CA GLY A 283 -30.09 -15.79 2.77
C GLY A 283 -30.60 -17.08 3.42
N PRO A 284 -31.93 -17.28 3.48
CA PRO A 284 -32.55 -18.46 4.09
C PRO A 284 -32.03 -19.77 3.46
N GLY A 285 -31.51 -20.69 4.30
CA GLY A 285 -30.96 -21.97 3.87
C GLY A 285 -29.79 -21.81 2.88
N LEU A 286 -28.95 -20.81 3.09
CA LEU A 286 -27.80 -20.45 2.23
C LEU A 286 -28.21 -20.29 0.75
N SER A 287 -29.36 -19.69 0.48
CA SER A 287 -29.89 -19.56 -0.88
C SER A 287 -28.97 -18.85 -1.85
N VAL A 288 -28.12 -17.93 -1.36
CA VAL A 288 -27.09 -17.23 -2.15
C VAL A 288 -26.05 -18.22 -2.70
N LEU A 289 -25.54 -19.11 -1.84
CA LEU A 289 -24.51 -20.09 -2.22
C LEU A 289 -25.10 -21.28 -2.99
N LEU A 290 -26.24 -21.83 -2.55
CA LEU A 290 -26.75 -23.12 -3.03
C LEU A 290 -27.71 -22.96 -4.21
N ARG A 291 -28.38 -21.81 -4.37
CA ARG A 291 -29.39 -21.54 -5.38
C ARG A 291 -29.11 -20.33 -6.25
N GLY A 292 -27.99 -19.63 -6.04
CA GLY A 292 -27.65 -18.41 -6.80
C GLY A 292 -28.62 -17.25 -6.53
N ALA A 293 -29.24 -17.20 -5.33
CA ALA A 293 -30.04 -16.05 -4.95
C ALA A 293 -29.19 -14.79 -4.84
N LYS A 294 -29.77 -13.62 -5.09
CA LYS A 294 -29.10 -12.35 -4.94
C LYS A 294 -28.86 -12.08 -3.44
N PRO A 295 -27.61 -11.76 -3.01
CA PRO A 295 -27.34 -11.44 -1.61
C PRO A 295 -27.97 -10.10 -1.21
N SER A 296 -28.34 -9.97 0.06
CA SER A 296 -28.84 -8.70 0.61
C SER A 296 -27.71 -7.67 0.79
N GLN A 297 -26.46 -8.13 0.86
CA GLN A 297 -25.26 -7.33 1.14
C GLN A 297 -25.27 -6.67 2.54
N LYS A 298 -26.16 -7.12 3.42
CA LYS A 298 -26.28 -6.65 4.81
C LYS A 298 -25.49 -7.54 5.75
N ALA A 299 -25.16 -6.98 6.91
CA ALA A 299 -24.60 -7.73 8.02
C ALA A 299 -25.70 -8.44 8.83
N VAL A 300 -25.41 -9.64 9.31
CA VAL A 300 -26.30 -10.41 10.19
C VAL A 300 -25.60 -10.69 11.50
N LYS A 301 -26.24 -10.33 12.64
CA LYS A 301 -25.68 -10.57 13.97
C LYS A 301 -25.75 -12.06 14.33
N GLY A 302 -24.78 -12.54 15.10
CA GLY A 302 -24.70 -13.93 15.59
C GLY A 302 -23.52 -14.71 15.01
N LEU A 303 -22.49 -14.02 14.52
CA LEU A 303 -21.23 -14.64 14.10
C LEU A 303 -20.56 -15.32 15.31
N GLU A 304 -20.25 -16.61 15.17
CA GLU A 304 -19.43 -17.40 16.09
C GLU A 304 -18.19 -17.87 15.32
N LEU A 305 -17.08 -17.13 15.49
CA LEU A 305 -15.79 -17.37 14.85
C LEU A 305 -14.69 -17.20 15.90
N ASP A 306 -14.10 -18.31 16.39
CA ASP A 306 -13.12 -18.30 17.47
C ASP A 306 -11.82 -17.60 17.05
N THR A 307 -11.46 -17.67 15.77
CA THR A 307 -10.25 -17.08 15.22
C THR A 307 -10.60 -15.96 14.24
N GLN A 308 -10.73 -14.76 14.79
CA GLN A 308 -11.07 -13.57 13.98
C GLN A 308 -9.94 -13.20 13.00
N PRO A 309 -10.28 -12.52 11.90
CA PRO A 309 -9.29 -11.95 10.96
C PRO A 309 -8.26 -11.06 11.66
N ARG A 310 -7.01 -11.10 11.17
CA ARG A 310 -5.93 -10.36 11.78
C ARG A 310 -4.80 -10.07 10.80
N THR A 311 -4.14 -8.93 10.97
CA THR A 311 -2.86 -8.61 10.35
C THR A 311 -1.85 -8.26 11.43
N LYS A 312 -0.75 -9.02 11.53
CA LYS A 312 0.34 -8.75 12.45
C LYS A 312 1.64 -8.59 11.67
N ARG A 313 2.41 -7.55 11.98
CA ARG A 313 3.70 -7.28 11.36
C ARG A 313 4.72 -6.84 12.40
N SER A 314 5.97 -7.23 12.18
CA SER A 314 7.12 -6.72 12.92
C SER A 314 8.27 -6.52 11.95
N ALA A 315 9.02 -5.45 12.11
CA ALA A 315 10.19 -5.17 11.31
C ALA A 315 11.28 -4.52 12.17
N VAL A 316 12.53 -4.86 11.86
CA VAL A 316 13.70 -4.16 12.37
C VAL A 316 14.65 -3.93 11.20
N ASN A 317 15.31 -2.77 11.18
CA ASN A 317 16.35 -2.47 10.20
C ASN A 317 17.49 -1.68 10.82
N ALA A 318 18.67 -1.84 10.25
CA ALA A 318 19.85 -1.06 10.57
C ALA A 318 20.45 -0.53 9.27
N GLN A 319 20.73 0.76 9.23
CA GLN A 319 21.32 1.47 8.09
C GLN A 319 22.58 2.19 8.53
N TYR A 320 23.67 1.95 7.84
CA TYR A 320 24.93 2.65 8.03
C TYR A 320 25.29 3.45 6.78
N GLU A 321 25.58 4.71 6.96
CA GLU A 321 26.05 5.63 5.92
C GLU A 321 27.44 6.14 6.28
N ASN A 322 28.35 6.12 5.31
CA ASN A 322 29.65 6.77 5.39
C ASN A 322 29.85 7.61 4.13
N GLN A 323 29.87 8.94 4.29
CA GLN A 323 29.95 9.89 3.17
C GLN A 323 31.36 10.04 2.59
N ASP A 324 32.34 9.37 3.18
CA ASP A 324 33.77 9.45 2.73
C ASP A 324 34.46 8.09 2.89
N PHE A 325 33.87 7.03 2.43
CA PHE A 325 34.48 5.71 2.38
C PHE A 325 35.34 5.57 1.13
N LEU A 326 36.67 5.75 1.27
CA LEU A 326 37.60 5.75 0.14
C LEU A 326 37.25 6.77 -0.96
N GLY A 327 36.76 7.95 -0.58
CA GLY A 327 36.33 9.01 -1.51
C GLY A 327 34.92 8.80 -2.11
N GLN A 328 34.16 7.86 -1.60
CA GLN A 328 32.82 7.52 -2.06
C GLN A 328 31.82 7.56 -0.90
N THR A 329 30.54 7.65 -1.18
CA THR A 329 29.51 7.42 -0.17
C THR A 329 29.13 5.95 -0.14
N LEU A 330 29.29 5.31 1.03
CA LEU A 330 28.89 3.95 1.30
C LEU A 330 27.54 3.96 2.04
N ASN A 331 26.57 3.18 1.55
CA ASN A 331 25.32 2.87 2.23
C ASN A 331 25.23 1.35 2.42
N ALA A 332 25.08 0.90 3.66
CA ALA A 332 24.84 -0.50 4.01
C ALA A 332 23.56 -0.60 4.82
N GLU A 333 22.73 -1.58 4.50
CA GLU A 333 21.46 -1.84 5.19
C GLU A 333 21.30 -3.33 5.43
N ALA A 334 20.75 -3.67 6.60
CA ALA A 334 20.23 -5.01 6.90
C ALA A 334 18.86 -4.88 7.56
N TYR A 335 17.95 -5.81 7.25
CA TYR A 335 16.60 -5.81 7.81
C TYR A 335 16.05 -7.22 7.97
N TYR A 336 15.13 -7.35 8.93
CA TYR A 336 14.30 -8.52 9.11
C TYR A 336 12.86 -8.08 9.34
N ARG A 337 11.91 -8.73 8.68
CA ARG A 337 10.48 -8.47 8.87
C ARG A 337 9.67 -9.74 8.82
N THR A 338 8.58 -9.75 9.59
CA THR A 338 7.59 -10.81 9.60
C THR A 338 6.20 -10.24 9.29
N GLU A 339 5.36 -11.01 8.63
CA GLU A 339 3.97 -10.67 8.37
C GLU A 339 3.09 -11.90 8.48
N LYS A 340 2.04 -11.81 9.31
CA LYS A 340 0.97 -12.81 9.42
C LYS A 340 -0.37 -12.15 9.07
N GLY A 341 -1.07 -12.73 8.10
CA GLY A 341 -2.37 -12.25 7.65
C GLY A 341 -3.41 -13.35 7.64
N ARG A 342 -4.46 -13.23 8.46
CA ARG A 342 -5.61 -14.12 8.49
C ARG A 342 -6.80 -13.42 7.89
N PHE A 343 -7.46 -14.10 6.96
CA PHE A 343 -8.63 -13.59 6.25
C PHE A 343 -9.93 -13.99 6.95
N PHE A 344 -11.04 -13.38 6.56
CA PHE A 344 -12.37 -13.85 6.92
C PHE A 344 -12.63 -15.22 6.26
N PRO A 345 -13.36 -16.16 6.90
CA PRO A 345 -13.66 -17.44 6.28
C PRO A 345 -14.62 -17.27 5.10
N SER A 346 -14.40 -18.05 4.05
CA SER A 346 -15.21 -18.03 2.83
C SER A 346 -15.67 -19.43 2.44
N ALA A 347 -16.85 -19.52 1.81
CA ALA A 347 -17.38 -20.74 1.23
C ALA A 347 -16.97 -20.84 -0.24
N ASN A 348 -16.34 -21.96 -0.61
CA ASN A 348 -15.79 -22.21 -1.94
C ASN A 348 -16.21 -23.59 -2.47
N ALA A 349 -16.17 -23.78 -3.77
CA ALA A 349 -16.37 -25.09 -4.38
C ALA A 349 -15.02 -25.87 -4.39
N LEU A 350 -15.03 -27.08 -3.89
CA LEU A 350 -13.95 -28.07 -4.07
C LEU A 350 -14.39 -29.02 -5.20
N ALA A 351 -13.67 -29.00 -6.31
CA ALA A 351 -13.92 -29.89 -7.44
C ALA A 351 -12.82 -30.96 -7.51
N HIS A 352 -13.19 -32.24 -7.47
CA HIS A 352 -12.25 -33.34 -7.61
C HIS A 352 -12.99 -34.60 -8.14
N ALA A 353 -12.33 -35.35 -9.02
CA ALA A 353 -12.93 -36.53 -9.67
C ALA A 353 -13.36 -37.62 -8.69
N SER A 354 -12.71 -37.75 -7.54
CA SER A 354 -13.05 -38.75 -6.50
C SER A 354 -14.23 -38.35 -5.62
N ILE A 355 -14.68 -37.10 -5.68
CA ILE A 355 -15.86 -36.66 -4.91
C ILE A 355 -17.12 -37.11 -5.61
N PRO A 356 -18.10 -37.74 -4.91
CA PRO A 356 -19.41 -38.08 -5.49
C PRO A 356 -20.08 -36.86 -6.12
N GLY A 357 -20.39 -36.90 -7.41
CA GLY A 357 -20.91 -35.74 -8.15
C GLY A 357 -19.82 -34.76 -8.64
N GLY A 358 -18.55 -35.06 -8.45
CA GLY A 358 -17.41 -34.30 -8.97
C GLY A 358 -17.08 -33.02 -8.22
N ARG A 359 -17.90 -32.59 -7.26
CA ARG A 359 -17.67 -31.38 -6.47
C ARG A 359 -18.44 -31.38 -5.15
N THR A 360 -17.93 -30.61 -4.18
CA THR A 360 -18.62 -30.30 -2.92
C THR A 360 -18.35 -28.84 -2.53
N PHE A 361 -19.05 -28.32 -1.52
CA PHE A 361 -18.72 -27.05 -0.89
C PHE A 361 -17.83 -27.31 0.30
N ILE A 362 -16.89 -26.39 0.50
CA ILE A 362 -16.03 -26.30 1.67
C ILE A 362 -16.07 -24.89 2.23
N VAL A 363 -15.86 -24.77 3.52
CA VAL A 363 -15.73 -23.46 4.20
C VAL A 363 -14.34 -23.40 4.80
N THR A 364 -13.57 -22.42 4.38
CA THR A 364 -12.17 -22.33 4.81
C THR A 364 -11.76 -20.91 5.15
N GLN A 365 -10.81 -20.80 6.06
CA GLN A 365 -10.15 -19.56 6.43
C GLN A 365 -8.66 -19.66 6.16
N SER A 366 -8.12 -18.79 5.32
CA SER A 366 -6.70 -18.82 5.00
C SER A 366 -5.89 -17.89 5.92
N GLU A 367 -4.68 -18.36 6.27
CA GLU A 367 -3.67 -17.57 6.96
C GLU A 367 -2.34 -17.63 6.19
N THR A 368 -1.69 -16.48 6.03
CA THR A 368 -0.34 -16.35 5.45
C THR A 368 0.66 -16.03 6.54
N ASP A 369 1.85 -16.61 6.43
CA ASP A 369 3.00 -16.35 7.30
C ASP A 369 4.23 -16.15 6.42
N ILE A 370 4.83 -14.96 6.50
CA ILE A 370 5.95 -14.54 5.65
C ILE A 370 7.03 -13.93 6.52
N ASP A 371 8.26 -14.45 6.39
CA ASP A 371 9.46 -13.92 7.00
C ASP A 371 10.44 -13.49 5.91
N VAL A 372 11.03 -12.31 6.06
CA VAL A 372 12.02 -11.80 5.09
C VAL A 372 13.23 -11.27 5.83
N PHE A 373 14.40 -11.75 5.44
CA PHE A 373 15.69 -11.15 5.76
C PHE A 373 16.28 -10.49 4.51
N GLY A 374 16.84 -9.30 4.62
CA GLY A 374 17.51 -8.63 3.53
C GLY A 374 18.78 -7.91 3.95
N ALA A 375 19.72 -7.81 3.01
CA ALA A 375 20.94 -7.04 3.16
C ALA A 375 21.28 -6.32 1.86
N ARG A 376 21.77 -5.10 1.96
CA ARG A 376 22.09 -4.22 0.83
C ARG A 376 23.37 -3.48 1.06
N LEU A 377 24.14 -3.32 -0.01
CA LEU A 377 25.35 -2.51 -0.04
C LEU A 377 25.34 -1.66 -1.32
N ALA A 378 25.50 -0.36 -1.17
CA ALA A 378 25.59 0.57 -2.29
C ALA A 378 26.76 1.54 -2.09
N LEU A 379 27.46 1.81 -3.17
CA LEU A 379 28.51 2.82 -3.28
C LEU A 379 28.07 3.90 -4.27
N GLN A 380 28.31 5.15 -3.91
CA GLN A 380 28.09 6.30 -4.79
C GLN A 380 29.40 7.01 -5.03
N SER A 381 29.80 7.11 -6.30
CA SER A 381 31.01 7.78 -6.75
C SER A 381 30.65 9.05 -7.51
N LYS A 382 31.24 10.16 -7.13
CA LYS A 382 31.16 11.43 -7.86
C LYS A 382 32.43 11.61 -8.66
N LEU A 383 32.32 11.58 -9.96
CA LEU A 383 33.44 11.65 -10.90
C LEU A 383 33.27 12.86 -11.83
N ASN A 384 34.35 13.30 -12.43
CA ASN A 384 34.31 14.27 -13.51
C ASN A 384 34.76 13.59 -14.82
N LEU A 385 33.92 13.62 -15.82
CA LEU A 385 34.19 13.12 -17.15
C LEU A 385 34.10 14.28 -18.16
N ALA A 386 35.17 14.61 -18.83
CA ALA A 386 35.23 15.74 -19.76
C ALA A 386 34.73 17.07 -19.13
N GLU A 387 35.15 17.36 -17.91
CA GLU A 387 34.77 18.55 -17.11
C GLU A 387 33.27 18.60 -16.72
N ARG A 388 32.56 17.48 -16.81
CA ARG A 388 31.16 17.33 -16.48
C ARG A 388 30.94 16.32 -15.35
N ALA A 389 29.95 16.55 -14.53
CA ALA A 389 29.63 15.67 -13.42
C ALA A 389 29.10 14.31 -13.89
N LEU A 390 29.71 13.24 -13.42
CA LEU A 390 29.24 11.86 -13.58
C LEU A 390 29.06 11.23 -12.20
N ASN A 391 27.80 10.96 -11.83
CA ASN A 391 27.46 10.26 -10.61
C ASN A 391 27.20 8.78 -10.93
N LEU A 392 27.88 7.87 -10.24
CA LEU A 392 27.67 6.43 -10.35
C LEU A 392 27.15 5.91 -9.02
N THR A 393 26.09 5.09 -9.08
CA THR A 393 25.58 4.33 -7.92
C THR A 393 25.57 2.85 -8.28
N TYR A 394 26.26 2.02 -7.54
CA TYR A 394 26.36 0.59 -7.82
C TYR A 394 26.38 -0.21 -6.53
N GLY A 395 25.99 -1.47 -6.61
CA GLY A 395 25.90 -2.28 -5.40
C GLY A 395 25.30 -3.66 -5.60
N VAL A 396 25.02 -4.28 -4.45
CA VAL A 396 24.46 -5.62 -4.34
C VAL A 396 23.34 -5.65 -3.33
N ASP A 397 22.29 -6.42 -3.64
CA ASP A 397 21.16 -6.69 -2.76
C ASP A 397 21.00 -8.19 -2.60
N TYR A 398 20.67 -8.62 -1.39
CA TYR A 398 20.28 -9.98 -1.06
C TYR A 398 19.01 -9.97 -0.26
N ASP A 399 18.01 -10.76 -0.66
CA ASP A 399 16.77 -10.99 0.08
C ASP A 399 16.54 -12.51 0.17
N LYS A 400 16.13 -12.97 1.35
CA LYS A 400 15.64 -14.33 1.60
C LYS A 400 14.25 -14.24 2.20
N GLU A 401 13.28 -14.82 1.52
CA GLU A 401 11.87 -14.87 1.92
C GLU A 401 11.44 -16.30 2.16
N ASN A 402 10.84 -16.57 3.32
CA ASN A 402 10.17 -17.82 3.64
C ASN A 402 8.67 -17.58 3.65
N GLY A 403 7.92 -18.27 2.82
CA GLY A 403 6.48 -18.11 2.70
C GLY A 403 5.71 -19.39 3.01
N LYS A 404 4.71 -19.28 3.91
CA LYS A 404 3.79 -20.36 4.26
C LYS A 404 2.34 -19.88 4.14
N GLN A 405 1.45 -20.76 3.76
CA GLN A 405 0.03 -20.51 3.77
C GLN A 405 -0.75 -21.73 4.21
N THR A 406 -1.67 -21.52 5.14
CA THR A 406 -2.57 -22.56 5.66
C THR A 406 -4.01 -22.22 5.36
N ALA A 407 -4.88 -23.24 5.39
CA ALA A 407 -6.33 -23.13 5.28
C ALA A 407 -6.99 -23.98 6.38
N GLN A 408 -7.65 -23.30 7.32
CA GLN A 408 -8.49 -23.94 8.34
C GLN A 408 -9.80 -24.36 7.69
N LEU A 409 -10.11 -25.67 7.71
CA LEU A 409 -11.40 -26.20 7.29
C LEU A 409 -12.42 -26.10 8.43
N TYR A 410 -13.66 -25.75 8.09
CA TYR A 410 -14.78 -25.69 9.02
C TYR A 410 -15.85 -26.72 8.69
N ASP A 411 -16.60 -27.16 9.72
CA ASP A 411 -17.69 -28.12 9.60
C ASP A 411 -18.85 -27.53 8.76
N LEU A 412 -19.09 -28.12 7.60
CA LEU A 412 -20.08 -27.67 6.64
C LEU A 412 -21.52 -27.77 7.19
N ASN A 413 -21.81 -28.77 8.02
CA ASN A 413 -23.17 -28.94 8.58
C ASN A 413 -23.47 -27.84 9.61
N THR A 414 -22.50 -27.49 10.45
CA THR A 414 -22.61 -26.36 11.39
C THR A 414 -22.81 -25.05 10.64
N PHE A 415 -22.04 -24.82 9.56
CA PHE A 415 -22.18 -23.64 8.72
C PHE A 415 -23.56 -23.57 8.05
N ILE A 416 -24.06 -24.67 7.47
CA ILE A 416 -25.36 -24.71 6.82
C ILE A 416 -26.49 -24.48 7.84
N SER A 417 -26.47 -25.19 8.99
CA SER A 417 -27.54 -25.10 9.99
C SER A 417 -27.64 -23.74 10.68
N SER A 418 -26.53 -22.96 10.66
CA SER A 418 -26.45 -21.60 11.21
C SER A 418 -26.68 -20.50 10.15
N ASN A 419 -27.05 -20.83 8.93
CA ASN A 419 -27.11 -19.89 7.80
C ASN A 419 -25.79 -19.12 7.56
N GLY A 420 -24.66 -19.78 7.79
CA GLY A 420 -23.33 -19.19 7.53
C GLY A 420 -22.75 -18.35 8.68
N LEU A 421 -23.29 -18.48 9.89
CA LEU A 421 -22.86 -17.67 11.04
C LEU A 421 -21.95 -18.40 12.03
N LYS A 422 -21.91 -19.75 12.01
CA LYS A 422 -21.09 -20.52 12.96
C LYS A 422 -20.00 -21.30 12.25
N PHE A 423 -18.78 -21.17 12.75
CA PHE A 423 -17.56 -21.73 12.17
C PHE A 423 -16.90 -22.68 13.18
N LYS A 424 -17.31 -23.97 13.15
CA LYS A 424 -16.70 -25.02 13.97
C LYS A 424 -15.44 -25.54 13.29
N PRO A 425 -14.24 -25.35 13.86
CA PRO A 425 -12.99 -25.75 13.20
C PRO A 425 -12.88 -27.27 13.14
N LEU A 426 -12.33 -27.76 12.03
CA LEU A 426 -11.91 -29.14 11.80
C LEU A 426 -10.37 -29.19 11.65
N ASN A 427 -9.90 -29.65 10.48
CA ASN A 427 -8.48 -29.80 10.20
C ASN A 427 -7.88 -28.50 9.60
N ASN A 428 -6.59 -28.32 9.76
CA ASN A 428 -5.82 -27.26 9.12
C ASN A 428 -4.87 -27.86 8.08
N TYR A 429 -4.89 -27.31 6.86
CA TYR A 429 -4.14 -27.82 5.71
C TYR A 429 -3.15 -26.78 5.19
N ALA A 430 -2.10 -27.25 4.51
CA ALA A 430 -1.30 -26.39 3.67
C ALA A 430 -2.17 -25.87 2.50
N PHE A 431 -2.22 -24.54 2.30
CA PHE A 431 -2.95 -23.93 1.17
C PHE A 431 -2.07 -23.71 -0.05
N GLY A 432 -0.96 -24.34 -0.11
CA GLY A 432 0.10 -24.38 -1.10
C GLY A 432 1.38 -24.91 -0.45
N PRO A 433 2.39 -25.29 -1.24
CA PRO A 433 3.67 -25.70 -0.69
C PRO A 433 4.35 -24.55 0.06
N ASP A 434 5.17 -24.88 1.06
CA ASP A 434 6.12 -23.91 1.62
C ASP A 434 7.18 -23.58 0.56
N VAL A 435 7.50 -22.29 0.42
CA VAL A 435 8.45 -21.79 -0.59
C VAL A 435 9.47 -20.86 0.06
N ASP A 436 10.75 -21.22 -0.11
CA ASP A 436 11.88 -20.38 0.26
C ASP A 436 12.42 -19.71 -1.00
N THR A 437 12.44 -18.38 -1.06
CA THR A 437 12.92 -17.63 -2.21
C THR A 437 14.13 -16.79 -1.84
N GLU A 438 15.25 -17.01 -2.53
CA GLU A 438 16.47 -16.21 -2.42
C GLU A 438 16.63 -15.33 -3.67
N LYS A 439 16.94 -14.05 -3.47
CA LYS A 439 17.18 -13.09 -4.54
C LYS A 439 18.55 -12.45 -4.35
N LEU A 440 19.37 -12.47 -5.37
CA LEU A 440 20.66 -11.79 -5.40
C LEU A 440 20.70 -10.86 -6.61
N GLY A 441 20.81 -9.56 -6.35
CA GLY A 441 20.80 -8.54 -7.40
C GLY A 441 22.08 -7.70 -7.40
N PHE A 442 22.61 -7.43 -8.59
CA PHE A 442 23.70 -6.49 -8.84
C PHE A 442 23.17 -5.34 -9.69
N PHE A 443 23.51 -4.12 -9.36
CA PHE A 443 23.05 -2.97 -10.12
C PHE A 443 24.16 -1.93 -10.31
N LEU A 444 24.03 -1.18 -11.41
CA LEU A 444 24.80 0.01 -11.73
C LEU A 444 23.85 1.06 -12.31
N GLN A 445 23.91 2.27 -11.78
CA GLN A 445 23.20 3.45 -12.24
C GLN A 445 24.23 4.55 -12.53
N SER A 446 24.02 5.28 -13.61
CA SER A 446 24.82 6.45 -13.95
C SER A 446 23.92 7.64 -14.22
N GLN A 447 24.37 8.81 -13.80
CA GLN A 447 23.79 10.10 -14.12
C GLN A 447 24.92 11.00 -14.62
N PHE A 448 24.76 11.52 -15.83
CA PHE A 448 25.78 12.30 -16.52
C PHE A 448 25.22 13.63 -17.02
N GLU A 449 25.81 14.71 -16.60
CA GLU A 449 25.52 16.05 -17.09
C GLU A 449 26.22 16.26 -18.43
N VAL A 450 25.50 16.10 -19.55
CA VAL A 450 26.04 16.27 -20.90
C VAL A 450 26.28 17.75 -21.20
N THR A 451 25.33 18.58 -20.80
CA THR A 451 25.40 20.06 -20.89
C THR A 451 24.71 20.64 -19.65
N ASP A 452 24.79 21.96 -19.46
CA ASP A 452 24.07 22.66 -18.37
C ASP A 452 22.54 22.46 -18.42
N HIS A 453 22.01 22.02 -19.56
CA HIS A 453 20.58 21.80 -19.78
C HIS A 453 20.20 20.33 -19.96
N LEU A 454 21.15 19.42 -20.19
CA LEU A 454 20.86 18.02 -20.53
C LEU A 454 21.53 17.05 -19.57
N ASN A 455 20.72 16.32 -18.83
CA ASN A 455 21.14 15.22 -17.99
C ASN A 455 20.69 13.89 -18.60
N LEU A 456 21.60 12.92 -18.70
CA LEU A 456 21.32 11.55 -19.11
C LEU A 456 21.43 10.62 -17.92
N GLN A 457 20.55 9.64 -17.88
CA GLN A 457 20.55 8.57 -16.89
C GLN A 457 20.57 7.23 -17.59
N ALA A 458 21.37 6.29 -17.13
CA ALA A 458 21.37 4.92 -17.63
C ALA A 458 21.64 3.96 -16.47
N GLY A 459 21.02 2.80 -16.52
CA GLY A 459 21.24 1.79 -15.51
C GLY A 459 20.98 0.37 -16.00
N VAL A 460 21.61 -0.56 -15.30
CA VAL A 460 21.43 -1.99 -15.49
C VAL A 460 21.34 -2.66 -14.15
N ARG A 461 20.45 -3.65 -14.05
CA ARG A 461 20.35 -4.58 -12.94
C ARG A 461 20.32 -6.01 -13.46
N HIS A 462 21.11 -6.87 -12.85
CA HIS A 462 21.01 -8.31 -13.03
C HIS A 462 20.58 -8.94 -11.72
N GLU A 463 19.50 -9.71 -11.74
CA GLU A 463 18.92 -10.35 -10.57
C GLU A 463 18.79 -11.85 -10.82
N ARG A 464 19.32 -12.64 -9.89
CA ARG A 464 19.15 -14.08 -9.82
C ARG A 464 18.22 -14.44 -8.69
N ILE A 465 17.24 -15.27 -8.99
CA ILE A 465 16.18 -15.68 -8.08
C ILE A 465 16.13 -17.21 -8.06
N ASP A 466 16.21 -17.78 -6.87
CA ASP A 466 16.10 -19.22 -6.63
C ASP A 466 14.95 -19.47 -5.66
N SER A 467 13.91 -20.17 -6.10
CA SER A 467 12.76 -20.55 -5.28
C SER A 467 12.79 -22.05 -5.02
N GLN A 468 13.02 -22.42 -3.78
CA GLN A 468 12.99 -23.81 -3.31
C GLN A 468 11.60 -24.14 -2.79
N VAL A 469 10.94 -25.05 -3.44
CA VAL A 469 9.60 -25.57 -3.10
C VAL A 469 9.75 -26.85 -2.29
N GLN A 470 9.07 -26.93 -1.14
CA GLN A 470 9.05 -28.14 -0.31
C GLN A 470 8.06 -29.18 -0.85
N ASP A 471 8.28 -30.46 -0.51
CA ASP A 471 7.30 -31.50 -0.76
C ASP A 471 5.98 -31.16 -0.07
N SER A 472 4.86 -31.34 -0.76
CA SER A 472 3.55 -30.99 -0.22
C SER A 472 2.44 -31.89 -0.75
N VAL A 473 1.34 -31.95 -0.03
CA VAL A 473 0.10 -32.51 -0.54
C VAL A 473 -0.73 -31.34 -1.10
N PRO A 474 -1.09 -31.36 -2.40
CA PRO A 474 -1.96 -30.31 -2.95
C PRO A 474 -3.24 -30.15 -2.12
N TYR A 475 -3.69 -28.94 -1.98
CA TYR A 475 -4.83 -28.56 -1.14
C TYR A 475 -6.10 -29.38 -1.44
N SER A 476 -6.43 -29.58 -2.72
CA SER A 476 -7.58 -30.39 -3.12
C SER A 476 -7.43 -31.85 -2.75
N GLU A 477 -6.25 -32.44 -2.94
CA GLU A 477 -5.94 -33.84 -2.59
C GLU A 477 -6.08 -34.06 -1.07
N ALA A 478 -5.53 -33.14 -0.25
CA ALA A 478 -5.61 -33.24 1.21
C ALA A 478 -7.05 -33.19 1.70
N MET A 479 -7.87 -32.27 1.16
CA MET A 479 -9.27 -32.13 1.57
C MET A 479 -10.14 -33.29 1.10
N VAL A 480 -9.90 -33.86 -0.08
CA VAL A 480 -10.66 -35.01 -0.57
C VAL A 480 -10.57 -36.21 0.38
N ALA A 481 -9.44 -36.38 1.07
CA ALA A 481 -9.29 -37.45 2.06
C ALA A 481 -10.28 -37.39 3.22
N ASP A 482 -10.77 -36.19 3.57
CA ASP A 482 -11.81 -36.01 4.59
C ASP A 482 -13.23 -36.34 4.10
N PHE A 483 -13.46 -36.28 2.79
CA PHE A 483 -14.79 -36.51 2.20
C PHE A 483 -14.94 -37.90 1.57
N VAL A 484 -13.81 -38.58 1.26
CA VAL A 484 -13.82 -39.88 0.56
C VAL A 484 -13.05 -40.92 1.37
N SER A 485 -13.79 -41.81 2.01
CA SER A 485 -13.20 -42.89 2.82
C SER A 485 -12.25 -43.78 1.98
N GLY A 486 -11.06 -43.99 2.50
CA GLY A 486 -10.03 -44.79 1.83
C GLY A 486 -9.27 -44.05 0.71
N TYR A 487 -9.54 -42.79 0.49
CA TYR A 487 -8.72 -41.99 -0.43
C TYR A 487 -7.34 -41.74 0.14
N SER A 488 -6.30 -41.98 -0.68
CA SER A 488 -4.91 -41.69 -0.34
C SER A 488 -4.46 -40.42 -1.09
N PRO A 489 -4.22 -39.31 -0.41
CA PRO A 489 -3.75 -38.10 -1.07
C PRO A 489 -2.41 -38.31 -1.78
N LYS A 490 -2.27 -37.70 -2.94
CA LYS A 490 -1.03 -37.73 -3.70
C LYS A 490 -0.13 -36.57 -3.28
N THR A 491 1.16 -36.86 -3.18
CA THR A 491 2.18 -35.86 -2.83
C THR A 491 2.74 -35.22 -4.09
N LEU A 492 2.85 -33.90 -4.09
CA LEU A 492 3.65 -33.14 -5.03
C LEU A 492 5.10 -33.15 -4.56
N ASN A 493 6.01 -33.64 -5.38
CA ASN A 493 7.44 -33.55 -5.09
C ASN A 493 7.91 -32.11 -5.30
N GLY A 494 8.57 -31.56 -4.32
CA GLY A 494 9.19 -30.25 -4.36
C GLY A 494 10.32 -30.15 -5.40
N GLY A 495 11.03 -29.06 -5.37
CA GLY A 495 12.13 -28.81 -6.28
C GLY A 495 12.55 -27.37 -6.32
N SER A 496 13.55 -27.03 -7.12
CA SER A 496 14.06 -25.67 -7.28
C SER A 496 13.62 -25.08 -8.61
N VAL A 497 13.15 -23.82 -8.56
CA VAL A 497 12.83 -23.03 -9.75
C VAL A 497 13.75 -21.82 -9.78
N LYS A 498 14.54 -21.67 -10.85
CA LYS A 498 15.56 -20.62 -10.97
C LYS A 498 15.20 -19.66 -12.10
N HIS A 499 15.40 -18.39 -11.83
CA HIS A 499 15.14 -17.30 -12.77
C HIS A 499 16.28 -16.30 -12.75
N ASP A 500 16.59 -15.76 -13.92
CA ASP A 500 17.49 -14.64 -14.07
C ASP A 500 16.77 -13.50 -14.80
N ALA A 501 16.92 -12.30 -14.32
CA ALA A 501 16.38 -11.10 -14.97
C ALA A 501 17.46 -10.03 -15.13
N THR A 502 17.71 -9.61 -16.36
CA THR A 502 18.50 -8.41 -16.63
C THR A 502 17.56 -7.30 -17.10
N LEU A 503 17.60 -6.17 -16.39
CA LEU A 503 16.70 -5.04 -16.56
C LEU A 503 17.53 -3.78 -16.85
N PHE A 504 17.06 -2.97 -17.77
CA PHE A 504 17.71 -1.74 -18.19
C PHE A 504 16.82 -0.53 -17.94
N ASN A 505 17.45 0.62 -17.75
CA ASN A 505 16.79 1.93 -17.83
C ASN A 505 17.65 2.91 -18.61
N LEU A 506 17.00 3.85 -19.26
CA LEU A 506 17.62 4.96 -19.98
C LEU A 506 16.70 6.17 -19.90
N GLY A 507 17.21 7.28 -19.42
CA GLY A 507 16.44 8.50 -19.25
C GLY A 507 17.21 9.74 -19.68
N ALA A 508 16.46 10.76 -20.07
CA ALA A 508 16.98 12.08 -20.37
C ALA A 508 16.10 13.15 -19.73
N VAL A 509 16.70 14.16 -19.15
CA VAL A 509 16.02 15.37 -18.66
C VAL A 509 16.64 16.56 -19.36
N TYR A 510 15.79 17.36 -19.99
CA TYR A 510 16.20 18.62 -20.62
C TYR A 510 15.55 19.79 -19.87
N HIS A 511 16.38 20.67 -19.33
CA HIS A 511 15.96 21.89 -18.65
C HIS A 511 15.66 22.97 -19.68
N LEU A 512 14.37 23.26 -19.91
CA LEU A 512 13.95 24.37 -20.78
C LEU A 512 14.24 25.72 -20.11
N THR A 513 14.02 25.77 -18.81
CA THR A 513 14.39 26.84 -17.88
C THR A 513 14.72 26.22 -16.52
N ASP A 514 15.16 26.99 -15.54
CA ASP A 514 15.37 26.51 -14.16
C ASP A 514 14.09 25.91 -13.53
N ALA A 515 12.93 26.45 -13.92
CA ALA A 515 11.61 26.02 -13.44
C ALA A 515 10.96 24.93 -14.29
N GLN A 516 11.40 24.71 -15.54
CA GLN A 516 10.71 23.82 -16.49
C GLN A 516 11.64 22.74 -17.05
N GLN A 517 11.18 21.50 -16.99
CA GLN A 517 11.87 20.37 -17.58
C GLN A 517 10.95 19.55 -18.48
N VAL A 518 11.52 18.99 -19.54
CA VAL A 518 10.94 17.86 -20.28
C VAL A 518 11.80 16.64 -20.02
N PHE A 519 11.18 15.48 -19.94
CA PHE A 519 11.92 14.23 -19.78
C PHE A 519 11.38 13.13 -20.67
N ALA A 520 12.26 12.24 -21.05
CA ALA A 520 11.93 10.97 -21.70
C ALA A 520 12.59 9.84 -20.92
N ASN A 521 11.85 8.75 -20.71
CA ASN A 521 12.33 7.61 -19.94
C ASN A 521 11.92 6.30 -20.61
N PHE A 522 12.87 5.39 -20.71
CA PHE A 522 12.65 3.97 -20.94
C PHE A 522 13.12 3.22 -19.70
N SER A 523 12.29 2.35 -19.16
CA SER A 523 12.65 1.54 -18.02
C SER A 523 12.02 0.16 -18.11
N GLN A 524 12.71 -0.83 -17.54
CA GLN A 524 12.21 -2.19 -17.40
C GLN A 524 11.97 -2.50 -15.94
N GLY A 525 10.89 -3.21 -15.66
CA GLY A 525 10.59 -3.83 -14.37
C GLY A 525 10.27 -5.30 -14.59
N ALA A 526 10.38 -6.08 -13.53
CA ALA A 526 9.99 -7.47 -13.52
C ALA A 526 9.00 -7.74 -12.37
N ASN A 527 8.02 -8.59 -12.60
CA ASN A 527 7.17 -9.14 -11.56
C ASN A 527 7.40 -10.64 -11.44
N LEU A 528 7.63 -11.10 -10.20
CA LEU A 528 7.70 -12.52 -9.91
C LEU A 528 6.30 -13.06 -9.69
N PRO A 529 5.91 -14.13 -10.37
CA PRO A 529 4.69 -14.84 -10.03
C PRO A 529 4.77 -15.39 -8.60
N ASP A 530 3.66 -15.43 -7.90
CA ASP A 530 3.53 -16.10 -6.62
C ASP A 530 3.59 -17.62 -6.84
N VAL A 531 4.78 -18.19 -6.69
CA VAL A 531 5.05 -19.63 -6.91
C VAL A 531 4.16 -20.50 -6.03
N GLN A 532 3.93 -20.11 -4.78
CA GLN A 532 3.06 -20.81 -3.85
C GLN A 532 1.62 -20.91 -4.38
N ARG A 533 1.07 -19.80 -4.92
CA ARG A 533 -0.26 -19.80 -5.55
C ARG A 533 -0.31 -20.58 -6.86
N MET A 534 0.77 -20.54 -7.64
CA MET A 534 0.84 -21.31 -8.88
C MET A 534 0.77 -22.80 -8.62
N LEU A 535 1.38 -23.27 -7.54
CA LEU A 535 1.46 -24.67 -7.17
C LEU A 535 0.33 -25.13 -6.23
N ARG A 536 -0.63 -24.29 -5.93
CA ARG A 536 -1.71 -24.58 -4.97
C ARG A 536 -2.52 -25.82 -5.32
N ASP A 537 -2.78 -26.05 -6.60
CA ASP A 537 -3.64 -27.14 -7.06
C ASP A 537 -3.17 -27.71 -8.41
N VAL A 538 -1.89 -28.07 -8.47
CA VAL A 538 -1.31 -28.74 -9.63
C VAL A 538 -1.52 -30.25 -9.55
N PRO A 539 -1.59 -30.98 -10.69
CA PRO A 539 -1.70 -32.44 -10.68
C PRO A 539 -0.48 -33.07 -10.00
N ALA A 540 -0.69 -34.21 -9.35
CA ALA A 540 0.35 -34.91 -8.59
C ALA A 540 1.59 -35.37 -9.44
N ASN A 541 1.42 -35.50 -10.77
CA ASN A 541 2.51 -35.75 -11.69
C ASN A 541 3.24 -34.51 -12.19
N PHE A 542 2.91 -33.35 -11.65
CA PHE A 542 3.58 -32.09 -11.95
C PHE A 542 5.01 -32.10 -11.41
N VAL A 543 5.97 -31.70 -12.22
CA VAL A 543 7.38 -31.64 -11.83
C VAL A 543 7.80 -30.20 -11.71
N VAL A 544 8.00 -29.74 -10.48
CA VAL A 544 8.36 -28.35 -10.15
C VAL A 544 9.63 -27.91 -10.90
N SER A 545 10.67 -28.73 -10.89
CA SER A 545 11.98 -28.39 -11.50
C SER A 545 11.96 -28.29 -13.03
N ASN A 546 10.91 -28.79 -13.68
CA ASN A 546 10.77 -28.73 -15.15
C ASN A 546 10.01 -27.45 -15.61
N GLN A 547 9.63 -26.59 -14.68
CA GLN A 547 8.86 -25.39 -15.01
C GLN A 547 9.77 -24.20 -15.26
N THR A 548 9.59 -23.58 -16.40
CA THR A 548 10.11 -22.24 -16.70
C THR A 548 9.07 -21.23 -16.27
N ILE A 549 9.15 -20.79 -15.02
CA ILE A 549 8.29 -19.71 -14.51
C ILE A 549 9.06 -18.40 -14.68
N ASP A 550 9.14 -17.88 -15.90
CA ASP A 550 9.87 -16.64 -16.14
C ASP A 550 9.21 -15.43 -15.49
N PRO A 551 9.99 -14.50 -14.92
CA PRO A 551 9.47 -13.23 -14.50
C PRO A 551 8.76 -12.49 -15.63
N ILE A 552 7.64 -11.85 -15.31
CA ILE A 552 6.94 -10.99 -16.28
C ILE A 552 7.69 -9.68 -16.39
N LYS A 553 8.40 -9.50 -17.51
CA LYS A 553 9.10 -8.24 -17.82
C LYS A 553 8.13 -7.23 -18.40
N VAL A 554 8.23 -5.98 -17.91
CA VAL A 554 7.46 -4.85 -18.40
C VAL A 554 8.42 -3.81 -18.94
N ASN A 555 8.24 -3.43 -20.19
CA ASN A 555 8.92 -2.30 -20.81
C ASN A 555 8.03 -1.07 -20.66
N SER A 556 8.52 -0.02 -20.01
CA SER A 556 7.83 1.24 -19.77
C SER A 556 8.49 2.37 -20.54
N PHE A 557 7.69 3.16 -21.25
CA PHE A 557 8.10 4.35 -21.95
C PHE A 557 7.32 5.54 -21.41
N GLU A 558 8.00 6.63 -21.13
CA GLU A 558 7.39 7.86 -20.62
C GLU A 558 7.92 9.06 -21.37
N LEU A 559 7.03 10.02 -21.59
CA LEU A 559 7.37 11.37 -22.05
C LEU A 559 6.60 12.35 -21.18
N GLY A 560 7.31 13.23 -20.49
CA GLY A 560 6.69 14.15 -19.57
C GLY A 560 7.26 15.57 -19.64
N TRP A 561 6.45 16.47 -19.12
CA TRP A 561 6.80 17.85 -18.87
C TRP A 561 6.40 18.22 -17.44
N ARG A 562 7.22 19.02 -16.78
CA ARG A 562 6.93 19.57 -15.46
C ARG A 562 7.41 21.00 -15.35
N LEU A 563 6.67 21.74 -14.53
CA LEU A 563 6.96 23.11 -14.14
C LEU A 563 6.84 23.19 -12.62
N GLN A 564 7.82 23.82 -12.00
CA GLN A 564 7.79 24.16 -10.58
C GLN A 564 8.35 25.57 -10.40
N ASP A 565 7.46 26.49 -10.09
CA ASP A 565 7.80 27.86 -9.67
C ASP A 565 7.07 28.21 -8.35
N ASN A 566 7.19 29.45 -7.90
CA ASN A 566 6.61 29.89 -6.63
C ASN A 566 5.07 29.81 -6.60
N ALA A 567 4.41 30.00 -7.73
CA ALA A 567 2.95 30.04 -7.84
C ALA A 567 2.35 28.76 -8.39
N LEU A 568 3.06 28.07 -9.30
CA LEU A 568 2.51 26.97 -10.06
C LEU A 568 3.45 25.75 -10.04
N THR A 569 2.95 24.66 -9.51
CA THR A 569 3.56 23.34 -9.64
C THR A 569 2.64 22.47 -10.48
N THR A 570 3.13 21.96 -11.62
CA THR A 570 2.33 21.12 -12.51
C THR A 570 3.20 20.13 -13.24
N GLY A 571 2.62 19.00 -13.60
CA GLY A 571 3.24 17.97 -14.43
C GLY A 571 2.22 17.26 -15.30
N LEU A 572 2.66 16.86 -16.47
CA LEU A 572 1.88 16.04 -17.40
C LEU A 572 2.78 14.98 -18.00
N THR A 573 2.36 13.71 -17.94
CA THR A 573 3.10 12.57 -18.46
C THR A 573 2.20 11.69 -19.32
N ALA A 574 2.69 11.33 -20.50
CA ALA A 574 2.17 10.24 -21.31
C ALA A 574 3.03 8.99 -21.08
N PHE A 575 2.39 7.83 -20.90
CA PHE A 575 3.08 6.57 -20.67
C PHE A 575 2.54 5.42 -21.53
N TYR A 576 3.42 4.46 -21.83
CA TYR A 576 3.10 3.23 -22.55
C TYR A 576 3.91 2.07 -21.97
N ASN A 577 3.22 1.07 -21.41
CA ASN A 577 3.81 -0.13 -20.82
C ASN A 577 3.45 -1.34 -21.67
N LYS A 578 4.42 -2.21 -21.94
CA LYS A 578 4.21 -3.47 -22.67
C LYS A 578 4.86 -4.64 -21.95
N SER A 579 4.18 -5.78 -21.90
CA SER A 579 4.73 -7.09 -21.52
C SER A 579 4.31 -8.14 -22.54
N ASP A 580 5.09 -9.23 -22.63
CA ASP A 580 4.83 -10.40 -23.47
C ASP A 580 4.11 -11.53 -22.71
N LYS A 581 3.90 -11.33 -21.42
CA LYS A 581 3.20 -12.24 -20.52
C LYS A 581 2.16 -11.51 -19.69
N SER A 582 1.12 -12.21 -19.27
CA SER A 582 0.07 -11.72 -18.39
C SER A 582 -0.24 -12.73 -17.30
N LEU A 583 -0.88 -12.26 -16.21
CA LEU A 583 -1.36 -13.12 -15.13
C LEU A 583 -2.85 -13.37 -15.27
N LYS A 584 -3.24 -14.63 -15.12
CA LYS A 584 -4.64 -15.03 -14.98
C LYS A 584 -4.86 -15.54 -13.56
N PHE A 585 -5.94 -15.08 -12.95
CA PHE A 585 -6.33 -15.41 -11.59
C PHE A 585 -7.84 -15.63 -11.52
N GLY A 586 -8.26 -16.63 -10.76
CA GLY A 586 -9.70 -16.87 -10.57
C GLY A 586 -10.04 -18.19 -9.91
N PRO A 587 -11.36 -18.35 -9.64
CA PRO A 587 -11.89 -19.60 -9.10
C PRO A 587 -11.68 -20.78 -10.05
N PRO A 588 -11.72 -22.05 -9.54
CA PRO A 588 -12.22 -22.40 -8.21
C PRO A 588 -11.20 -22.32 -7.09
N ASN A 589 -9.91 -22.49 -7.37
CA ASN A 589 -8.82 -22.67 -6.40
C ASN A 589 -8.00 -21.38 -6.18
N PHE A 590 -8.32 -20.30 -6.90
CA PHE A 590 -7.60 -19.03 -6.84
C PHE A 590 -6.07 -19.18 -7.07
N ALA A 591 -5.68 -20.14 -7.91
CA ALA A 591 -4.33 -20.28 -8.41
C ALA A 591 -4.00 -19.15 -9.40
N ILE A 592 -2.69 -18.89 -9.56
CA ILE A 592 -2.18 -17.95 -10.56
C ILE A 592 -1.62 -18.76 -11.72
N GLU A 593 -1.94 -18.34 -12.93
CA GLU A 593 -1.40 -18.88 -14.19
C GLU A 593 -0.69 -17.76 -14.95
N VAL A 594 0.56 -17.99 -15.34
CA VAL A 594 1.28 -17.11 -16.27
C VAL A 594 0.92 -17.54 -17.67
N ILE A 595 0.38 -16.63 -18.45
CA ILE A 595 0.01 -16.89 -19.85
C ILE A 595 0.90 -16.09 -20.80
N ASP A 596 1.39 -16.74 -21.86
CA ASP A 596 2.16 -16.11 -22.91
C ASP A 596 1.19 -15.31 -23.82
N THR A 597 1.05 -14.03 -23.51
CA THR A 597 0.21 -13.13 -24.28
C THR A 597 0.68 -11.69 -24.15
N ASP A 598 0.69 -10.97 -25.28
CA ASP A 598 0.99 -9.54 -25.25
C ASP A 598 -0.04 -8.79 -24.41
N GLU A 599 0.46 -7.96 -23.50
CA GLU A 599 -0.34 -7.02 -22.72
C GLU A 599 0.25 -5.61 -22.85
N ARG A 600 -0.61 -4.61 -23.00
CA ARG A 600 -0.23 -3.20 -23.03
C ARG A 600 -1.11 -2.36 -22.12
N VAL A 601 -0.50 -1.39 -21.44
CA VAL A 601 -1.20 -0.39 -20.63
C VAL A 601 -0.63 0.97 -20.96
N TYR A 602 -1.49 1.93 -21.29
CA TYR A 602 -1.08 3.27 -21.70
C TYR A 602 -2.05 4.32 -21.20
N GLY A 603 -1.57 5.55 -21.12
CA GLY A 603 -2.42 6.62 -20.62
C GLY A 603 -1.71 7.96 -20.45
N LEU A 604 -2.42 8.84 -19.76
CA LEU A 604 -1.99 10.18 -19.39
C LEU A 604 -2.22 10.38 -17.90
N GLU A 605 -1.27 10.99 -17.22
CA GLU A 605 -1.45 11.44 -15.85
C GLU A 605 -0.88 12.84 -15.66
N GLY A 606 -1.50 13.59 -14.77
CA GLY A 606 -1.05 14.95 -14.48
C GLY A 606 -1.54 15.44 -13.12
N ASN A 607 -0.87 16.46 -12.65
CA ASN A 607 -1.20 17.18 -11.43
C ASN A 607 -1.03 18.68 -11.63
N VAL A 608 -1.77 19.45 -10.86
CA VAL A 608 -1.62 20.90 -10.78
C VAL A 608 -1.81 21.35 -9.36
N LYS A 609 -0.97 22.26 -8.89
CA LYS A 609 -1.12 23.04 -7.66
C LYS A 609 -0.80 24.49 -7.99
N TYR A 610 -1.75 25.39 -7.74
CA TYR A 610 -1.63 26.81 -8.02
C TYR A 610 -1.92 27.63 -6.77
N ALA A 611 -0.95 28.43 -6.35
CA ALA A 611 -1.11 29.41 -5.30
C ALA A 611 -1.82 30.64 -5.90
N VAL A 612 -3.13 30.76 -5.66
CA VAL A 612 -3.92 31.91 -6.12
C VAL A 612 -3.51 33.15 -5.33
N THR A 613 -3.27 32.97 -4.04
CA THR A 613 -2.65 33.91 -3.10
C THR A 613 -1.82 33.12 -2.09
N ASP A 614 -1.08 33.78 -1.21
CA ASP A 614 -0.35 33.14 -0.10
C ASP A 614 -1.29 32.34 0.82
N ALA A 615 -2.55 32.74 0.90
CA ALA A 615 -3.57 32.13 1.75
C ALA A 615 -4.54 31.19 1.02
N TRP A 616 -4.45 31.07 -0.30
CA TRP A 616 -5.39 30.26 -1.10
C TRP A 616 -4.69 29.48 -2.19
N ASN A 617 -4.77 28.17 -2.07
CA ASN A 617 -4.26 27.24 -3.07
C ASN A 617 -5.40 26.45 -3.71
N VAL A 618 -5.30 26.19 -4.99
CA VAL A 618 -6.19 25.30 -5.72
C VAL A 618 -5.34 24.23 -6.43
N GLY A 619 -5.90 23.05 -6.61
CA GLY A 619 -5.16 22.02 -7.31
C GLY A 619 -6.00 20.81 -7.65
N GLY A 620 -5.36 19.83 -8.27
CA GLY A 620 -6.01 18.60 -8.63
C GLY A 620 -5.08 17.64 -9.35
N THR A 621 -5.61 16.45 -9.58
CA THR A 621 -4.93 15.38 -10.31
C THR A 621 -5.87 14.78 -11.34
N LEU A 622 -5.31 14.23 -12.41
CA LEU A 622 -6.06 13.49 -13.42
C LEU A 622 -5.23 12.30 -13.87
N ALA A 623 -5.86 11.12 -13.97
CA ALA A 623 -5.23 9.93 -14.52
C ALA A 623 -6.22 9.19 -15.44
N TYR A 624 -5.83 9.01 -16.69
CA TYR A 624 -6.51 8.17 -17.67
C TYR A 624 -5.61 7.00 -18.01
N THR A 625 -6.08 5.79 -17.74
CA THR A 625 -5.34 4.56 -18.03
C THR A 625 -6.21 3.63 -18.85
N ARG A 626 -5.62 3.00 -19.86
CA ARG A 626 -6.25 1.97 -20.67
C ARG A 626 -5.32 0.75 -20.74
N GLY A 627 -5.86 -0.43 -20.50
CA GLY A 627 -5.10 -1.68 -20.51
C GLY A 627 -5.77 -2.70 -21.42
N GLN A 628 -4.96 -3.45 -22.19
CA GLN A 628 -5.44 -4.45 -23.13
C GLN A 628 -4.48 -5.66 -23.15
N PHE A 629 -5.01 -6.84 -23.38
CA PHE A 629 -4.26 -8.05 -23.65
C PHE A 629 -4.71 -8.69 -24.98
N LYS A 630 -3.86 -9.49 -25.60
CA LYS A 630 -4.26 -10.30 -26.75
C LYS A 630 -4.97 -11.55 -26.28
N ASN A 631 -6.18 -11.78 -26.76
CA ASN A 631 -6.91 -13.02 -26.51
C ASN A 631 -6.36 -14.19 -27.39
N THR A 632 -6.85 -15.40 -27.20
CA THR A 632 -6.46 -16.60 -27.95
C THR A 632 -6.61 -16.49 -29.46
N ASN A 633 -7.43 -15.55 -29.93
CA ASN A 633 -7.62 -15.25 -31.37
C ASN A 633 -6.71 -14.13 -31.89
N GLY A 634 -5.73 -13.68 -31.07
CA GLY A 634 -4.79 -12.61 -31.40
C GLY A 634 -5.41 -11.20 -31.46
N LYS A 635 -6.63 -11.01 -30.92
CA LYS A 635 -7.32 -9.70 -30.89
C LYS A 635 -7.10 -9.03 -29.54
N TRP A 636 -6.91 -7.71 -29.56
CA TRP A 636 -6.83 -6.90 -28.37
C TRP A 636 -8.17 -6.85 -27.65
N GLN A 637 -8.16 -7.17 -26.36
CA GLN A 637 -9.31 -7.17 -25.47
C GLN A 637 -8.96 -6.33 -24.23
N GLU A 638 -9.92 -5.56 -23.71
CA GLU A 638 -9.73 -4.70 -22.54
C GLU A 638 -9.49 -5.52 -21.28
N LEU A 639 -8.54 -5.08 -20.45
CA LEU A 639 -8.36 -5.56 -19.08
C LEU A 639 -9.52 -5.10 -18.22
N ASP A 640 -9.87 -5.89 -17.19
CA ASP A 640 -10.91 -5.55 -16.24
C ASP A 640 -10.49 -4.43 -15.25
N ALA A 641 -11.45 -3.93 -14.50
CA ALA A 641 -11.25 -2.81 -13.60
C ALA A 641 -10.52 -3.17 -12.29
N ILE A 642 -10.32 -4.44 -11.96
CA ILE A 642 -9.41 -4.85 -10.87
C ILE A 642 -7.96 -4.52 -11.26
N ARG A 643 -7.64 -4.69 -12.55
CA ARG A 643 -6.32 -4.42 -13.10
C ARG A 643 -6.15 -2.93 -13.46
N VAL A 644 -7.11 -2.36 -14.14
CA VAL A 644 -7.02 -0.99 -14.68
C VAL A 644 -8.22 -0.16 -14.26
N ALA A 645 -8.02 0.71 -13.28
CA ALA A 645 -9.08 1.60 -12.82
C ALA A 645 -9.58 2.54 -13.94
N PRO A 646 -10.87 2.92 -13.93
CA PRO A 646 -11.41 3.95 -14.81
C PRO A 646 -10.72 5.30 -14.61
N LEU A 647 -11.06 6.29 -15.48
CA LEU A 647 -10.62 7.67 -15.31
C LEU A 647 -10.82 8.13 -13.87
N LYS A 648 -9.75 8.62 -13.24
CA LYS A 648 -9.75 9.21 -11.90
C LYS A 648 -9.32 10.65 -11.94
N GLY A 649 -10.05 11.51 -11.26
CA GLY A 649 -9.69 12.91 -11.08
C GLY A 649 -9.95 13.37 -9.65
N THR A 650 -9.11 14.28 -9.18
CA THR A 650 -9.31 14.99 -7.90
C THR A 650 -9.21 16.48 -8.15
N VAL A 651 -9.99 17.25 -7.42
CA VAL A 651 -9.86 18.70 -7.36
C VAL A 651 -9.94 19.12 -5.91
N TYR A 652 -9.19 20.14 -5.53
CA TYR A 652 -9.25 20.70 -4.18
C TYR A 652 -9.03 22.20 -4.17
N SER A 653 -9.49 22.80 -3.10
CA SER A 653 -9.25 24.20 -2.76
C SER A 653 -8.93 24.29 -1.27
N ASP A 654 -7.77 24.86 -0.97
CA ASP A 654 -7.23 25.07 0.38
C ASP A 654 -7.19 26.55 0.69
N TRP A 655 -7.88 26.99 1.75
CA TRP A 655 -7.83 28.35 2.29
C TRP A 655 -7.17 28.33 3.66
N GLN A 656 -6.23 29.23 3.87
CA GLN A 656 -5.66 29.55 5.17
C GLN A 656 -6.12 30.97 5.54
N PHE A 657 -7.23 31.09 6.27
CA PHE A 657 -7.83 32.40 6.59
C PHE A 657 -6.96 33.23 7.52
N ASN A 658 -6.22 32.58 8.39
CA ASN A 658 -5.22 33.16 9.30
C ASN A 658 -4.32 32.01 9.84
N ASP A 659 -3.37 32.33 10.71
CA ASP A 659 -2.43 31.36 11.30
C ASP A 659 -3.10 30.23 12.10
N GLY A 660 -4.38 30.35 12.39
CA GLY A 660 -5.12 29.41 13.22
C GLY A 660 -6.30 28.73 12.55
N LEU A 661 -6.71 29.12 11.32
CA LEU A 661 -7.91 28.58 10.68
C LEU A 661 -7.66 28.26 9.21
N GLY A 662 -7.73 26.99 8.87
CA GLY A 662 -7.65 26.46 7.51
C GLY A 662 -8.91 25.69 7.12
N LEU A 663 -9.25 25.72 5.83
CA LEU A 663 -10.36 24.99 5.22
C LEU A 663 -9.88 24.32 3.94
N ARG A 664 -10.13 23.03 3.80
CA ARG A 664 -9.97 22.28 2.55
C ARG A 664 -11.31 21.74 2.08
N VAL A 665 -11.64 22.01 0.83
CA VAL A 665 -12.74 21.35 0.12
C VAL A 665 -12.14 20.57 -1.01
N GLN A 666 -12.49 19.29 -1.12
CA GLN A 666 -11.93 18.41 -2.17
C GLN A 666 -12.98 17.46 -2.71
N THR A 667 -12.81 17.05 -3.95
CA THR A 667 -13.67 16.06 -4.63
C THR A 667 -12.82 15.01 -5.30
N LEU A 668 -13.13 13.74 -5.07
CA LEU A 668 -12.67 12.60 -5.85
C LEU A 668 -13.78 12.20 -6.83
N ALA A 669 -13.45 12.12 -8.10
CA ALA A 669 -14.34 11.61 -9.14
C ALA A 669 -13.71 10.40 -9.85
N VAL A 670 -14.48 9.34 -10.01
CA VAL A 670 -14.08 8.12 -10.73
C VAL A 670 -15.10 7.86 -11.84
N GLY A 671 -14.64 7.70 -13.07
CA GLY A 671 -15.47 7.45 -14.23
C GLY A 671 -16.07 6.05 -14.24
N GLY A 672 -17.11 5.87 -15.05
CA GLY A 672 -17.64 4.53 -15.36
C GLY A 672 -16.92 3.90 -16.56
N THR A 673 -16.99 2.56 -16.66
CA THR A 673 -16.54 1.81 -17.84
C THR A 673 -17.28 0.49 -18.00
N ASP A 674 -17.63 0.18 -19.25
CA ASP A 674 -18.23 -1.09 -19.69
C ASP A 674 -17.38 -1.79 -20.78
N LYS A 675 -16.21 -1.23 -21.10
CA LYS A 675 -15.39 -1.68 -22.23
C LYS A 675 -14.96 -3.13 -22.11
N ALA A 676 -14.46 -3.54 -20.94
CA ALA A 676 -14.04 -4.91 -20.72
C ALA A 676 -15.21 -5.90 -20.79
N CYS A 677 -16.39 -5.52 -20.28
CA CYS A 677 -17.62 -6.29 -20.38
C CYS A 677 -18.06 -6.48 -21.85
N LYS A 678 -18.12 -5.39 -22.62
CA LYS A 678 -18.48 -5.43 -24.05
C LYS A 678 -17.51 -6.28 -24.87
N ASP A 679 -16.21 -6.15 -24.64
CA ASP A 679 -15.20 -6.94 -25.32
C ASP A 679 -15.29 -8.43 -24.97
N ALA A 680 -15.52 -8.77 -23.70
CA ALA A 680 -15.68 -10.16 -23.28
C ALA A 680 -16.90 -10.80 -23.97
N ILE A 681 -18.05 -10.11 -24.00
CA ILE A 681 -19.27 -10.57 -24.71
C ILE A 681 -18.96 -10.76 -26.21
N LYS A 682 -18.31 -9.78 -26.83
CA LYS A 682 -17.94 -9.82 -28.25
C LYS A 682 -17.06 -11.03 -28.62
N TYR A 683 -16.18 -11.44 -27.73
CA TYR A 683 -15.25 -12.55 -27.96
C TYR A 683 -15.68 -13.86 -27.30
N GLY A 684 -16.89 -13.94 -26.74
CA GLY A 684 -17.46 -15.15 -26.15
C GLY A 684 -16.84 -15.55 -24.82
N SER A 685 -16.24 -14.61 -24.09
CA SER A 685 -15.68 -14.81 -22.77
C SER A 685 -16.69 -14.41 -21.68
N ARG A 686 -16.50 -14.89 -20.46
CA ARG A 686 -17.31 -14.44 -19.31
C ARG A 686 -17.08 -12.95 -19.10
N PRO A 687 -18.12 -12.11 -19.12
CA PRO A 687 -17.96 -10.68 -18.96
C PRO A 687 -17.59 -10.32 -17.51
N PRO A 688 -16.60 -9.43 -17.30
CA PRO A 688 -16.39 -8.80 -16.01
C PRO A 688 -17.49 -7.79 -15.70
N ALA A 689 -17.52 -7.29 -14.48
CA ALA A 689 -18.50 -6.29 -14.07
C ALA A 689 -18.34 -4.97 -14.84
N GLU A 690 -19.45 -4.32 -15.15
CA GLU A 690 -19.47 -2.91 -15.53
C GLU A 690 -19.21 -2.06 -14.29
N ILE A 691 -18.43 -0.98 -14.45
CA ILE A 691 -18.14 -0.03 -13.38
C ILE A 691 -19.01 1.21 -13.57
N LYS A 692 -19.82 1.51 -12.59
CA LYS A 692 -20.55 2.78 -12.48
C LYS A 692 -19.64 3.82 -11.84
N GLY A 693 -19.54 4.97 -12.47
CA GLY A 693 -18.77 6.10 -11.94
C GLY A 693 -19.43 6.70 -10.70
N PHE A 694 -18.62 7.38 -9.91
CA PHE A 694 -19.06 8.09 -8.70
C PHE A 694 -18.21 9.32 -8.43
N ALA A 695 -18.75 10.24 -7.61
CA ALA A 695 -18.00 11.37 -7.09
C ALA A 695 -18.35 11.57 -5.60
N VAL A 696 -17.34 11.86 -4.80
CA VAL A 696 -17.47 12.14 -3.37
C VAL A 696 -16.74 13.44 -3.03
N MET A 697 -17.36 14.27 -2.21
CA MET A 697 -16.78 15.54 -1.75
C MET A 697 -16.51 15.45 -0.26
N ASP A 698 -15.34 15.98 0.15
CA ASP A 698 -14.94 16.11 1.55
C ASP A 698 -14.73 17.58 1.90
N VAL A 699 -15.02 17.92 3.14
CA VAL A 699 -14.75 19.24 3.74
C VAL A 699 -13.96 19.01 5.03
N ILE A 700 -12.80 19.65 5.14
CA ILE A 700 -11.89 19.51 6.27
C ILE A 700 -11.54 20.89 6.80
N VAL A 701 -11.70 21.10 8.10
CA VAL A 701 -11.38 22.35 8.82
C VAL A 701 -10.32 22.04 9.86
N ASN A 702 -9.28 22.85 9.91
CA ASN A 702 -8.28 22.85 10.97
C ASN A 702 -8.31 24.19 11.67
N ALA A 703 -8.47 24.19 13.00
CA ALA A 703 -8.56 25.41 13.79
C ALA A 703 -7.64 25.35 15.00
N LYS A 704 -6.87 26.41 15.25
CA LYS A 704 -6.10 26.53 16.49
C LYS A 704 -7.06 26.66 17.67
N ALA A 705 -6.92 25.79 18.66
CA ALA A 705 -7.77 25.75 19.85
C ALA A 705 -6.90 25.62 21.11
N GLY A 706 -6.69 26.72 21.81
CA GLY A 706 -5.74 26.79 22.93
C GLY A 706 -4.31 26.46 22.48
N PRO A 707 -3.59 25.54 23.15
CA PRO A 707 -2.23 25.17 22.79
C PRO A 707 -2.15 24.21 21.60
N GLY A 708 -3.27 23.65 21.15
CA GLY A 708 -3.31 22.63 20.11
C GLY A 708 -4.12 23.03 18.88
N THR A 709 -4.31 22.06 17.99
CA THR A 709 -5.08 22.18 16.76
C THR A 709 -6.26 21.24 16.78
N LEU A 710 -7.46 21.78 16.58
CA LEU A 710 -8.69 21.02 16.37
C LEU A 710 -8.84 20.74 14.88
N GLY A 711 -8.96 19.47 14.51
CA GLY A 711 -9.32 19.02 13.18
C GLY A 711 -10.77 18.57 13.14
N PHE A 712 -11.55 19.04 12.16
CA PHE A 712 -12.91 18.57 11.91
C PHE A 712 -13.06 18.26 10.43
N GLY A 713 -13.63 17.08 10.11
CA GLY A 713 -13.86 16.66 8.74
C GLY A 713 -15.24 16.08 8.53
N VAL A 714 -15.81 16.38 7.37
CA VAL A 714 -17.00 15.69 6.85
C VAL A 714 -16.60 15.05 5.53
N TYR A 715 -16.63 13.74 5.50
CA TYR A 715 -16.35 12.96 4.29
C TYR A 715 -17.62 12.53 3.61
N ASN A 716 -17.58 12.44 2.28
CA ASN A 716 -18.74 12.15 1.45
C ASN A 716 -19.92 13.09 1.82
N VAL A 717 -19.67 14.39 1.82
CA VAL A 717 -20.66 15.43 2.21
C VAL A 717 -21.99 15.27 1.45
N TRP A 718 -21.91 14.86 0.18
CA TRP A 718 -23.11 14.62 -0.62
C TRP A 718 -23.87 13.36 -0.24
N ASN A 719 -23.33 12.56 0.66
CA ASN A 719 -23.84 11.24 1.02
C ASN A 719 -24.11 10.37 -0.22
N THR A 720 -23.19 10.41 -1.16
CA THR A 720 -23.28 9.66 -2.42
C THR A 720 -23.41 8.17 -2.12
N ASP A 721 -24.46 7.54 -2.67
CA ASP A 721 -24.62 6.09 -2.66
C ASP A 721 -23.79 5.50 -3.79
N TYR A 722 -22.71 4.77 -3.43
CA TYR A 722 -21.79 4.19 -4.42
C TYR A 722 -21.16 2.90 -3.92
N LYS A 723 -20.53 2.21 -4.85
CA LYS A 723 -19.61 1.10 -4.56
C LYS A 723 -18.23 1.46 -5.08
N SER A 724 -17.17 1.14 -4.35
CA SER A 724 -15.81 1.33 -4.83
C SER A 724 -15.56 0.57 -6.14
N VAL A 725 -14.54 0.95 -6.89
CA VAL A 725 -14.14 0.22 -8.12
C VAL A 725 -13.90 -1.26 -7.80
N TYR A 726 -13.18 -1.53 -6.71
CA TYR A 726 -12.92 -2.88 -6.21
C TYR A 726 -14.23 -3.65 -5.96
N SER A 727 -15.11 -3.08 -5.16
CA SER A 727 -16.36 -3.72 -4.76
C SER A 727 -17.28 -4.06 -5.95
N GLN A 728 -17.28 -3.22 -6.99
CA GLN A 728 -17.99 -3.52 -8.24
C GLN A 728 -17.32 -4.63 -9.05
N ALA A 729 -15.99 -4.54 -9.21
CA ALA A 729 -15.25 -5.45 -10.07
C ALA A 729 -15.08 -6.85 -9.47
N VAL A 730 -14.95 -6.96 -8.13
CA VAL A 730 -14.69 -8.20 -7.41
C VAL A 730 -15.85 -9.21 -7.47
N SER A 731 -17.05 -8.75 -7.75
CA SER A 731 -18.26 -9.62 -7.87
C SER A 731 -18.08 -10.73 -8.90
N THR A 732 -17.32 -10.51 -9.96
CA THR A 732 -17.04 -11.52 -10.98
C THR A 732 -16.06 -12.60 -10.54
N VAL A 733 -15.24 -12.32 -9.52
CA VAL A 733 -14.22 -13.23 -8.97
C VAL A 733 -14.76 -13.99 -7.76
N TYR A 734 -15.34 -13.25 -6.80
CA TYR A 734 -15.78 -13.79 -5.49
C TYR A 734 -17.31 -13.85 -5.33
N GLY A 735 -18.05 -13.43 -6.34
CA GLY A 735 -19.52 -13.41 -6.31
C GLY A 735 -20.10 -12.10 -5.76
N ASP A 736 -21.42 -11.93 -5.97
CA ASP A 736 -22.13 -10.68 -5.62
C ASP A 736 -22.14 -10.38 -4.10
N ILE A 737 -21.86 -11.38 -3.27
CA ILE A 737 -21.78 -11.20 -1.82
C ILE A 737 -20.62 -10.27 -1.41
N SER A 738 -19.56 -10.18 -2.22
CA SER A 738 -18.42 -9.25 -2.02
C SER A 738 -18.62 -7.87 -2.67
N SER A 739 -19.78 -7.64 -3.35
CA SER A 739 -20.09 -6.37 -4.00
C SER A 739 -20.80 -5.41 -3.05
N LEU A 740 -20.10 -4.92 -2.04
CA LEU A 740 -20.64 -4.15 -0.93
C LEU A 740 -20.75 -2.65 -1.25
N ALA A 741 -21.65 -1.96 -0.54
CA ALA A 741 -21.73 -0.51 -0.55
C ALA A 741 -20.46 0.10 0.02
N ALA A 742 -20.07 1.26 -0.47
CA ALA A 742 -19.00 2.07 0.14
C ALA A 742 -19.55 2.84 1.34
N GLN A 743 -18.62 3.41 2.13
CA GLN A 743 -18.95 4.21 3.30
C GLN A 743 -19.75 5.46 2.89
N GLY A 744 -20.85 5.71 3.57
CA GLY A 744 -21.66 6.90 3.46
C GLY A 744 -20.97 8.13 4.09
N ARG A 745 -21.75 9.18 4.40
CA ARG A 745 -21.21 10.36 5.05
C ARG A 745 -20.64 10.04 6.43
N THR A 746 -19.46 10.59 6.71
CA THR A 746 -18.73 10.34 7.95
C THR A 746 -18.22 11.65 8.52
N TYR A 747 -18.29 11.79 9.83
CA TYR A 747 -17.80 12.94 10.59
C TYR A 747 -16.60 12.53 11.42
N GLY A 748 -15.55 13.34 11.38
CA GLY A 748 -14.36 13.13 12.19
C GLY A 748 -14.03 14.38 12.97
N LEU A 749 -13.58 14.20 14.21
CA LEU A 749 -13.07 15.25 15.09
C LEU A 749 -11.77 14.77 15.70
N SER A 750 -10.74 15.61 15.67
CA SER A 750 -9.47 15.33 16.33
C SER A 750 -8.90 16.55 17.03
N TYR A 751 -8.09 16.31 18.05
CA TYR A 751 -7.32 17.34 18.71
C TYR A 751 -5.85 16.91 18.80
N THR A 752 -4.97 17.75 18.25
CA THR A 752 -3.52 17.50 18.22
C THR A 752 -2.81 18.56 19.06
N LEU A 753 -1.99 18.10 20.00
CA LEU A 753 -1.15 18.94 20.86
C LEU A 753 0.32 18.62 20.61
N LYS A 754 1.14 19.64 20.38
CA LYS A 754 2.60 19.54 20.28
C LYS A 754 3.23 20.35 21.42
N TYR A 755 4.17 19.76 22.17
CA TYR A 755 4.74 20.37 23.38
C TYR A 755 6.13 19.83 23.72
#